data_fe0a17c296349495e746c7400d240020
#
_entry.id   fe0a17c296349495e746c7400d240020
#
_cell.length_a   1.000
_cell.length_b   1.000
_cell.length_c   1.000
_cell.angle_alpha   90.00
_cell.angle_beta   90.00
_cell.angle_gamma   90.00
#
_symmetry.space_group_name_H-M   'P 1'
#
loop_
_entity.id
_entity.type
_entity.pdbx_description
1 polymer ?
#
loop_
_entity_poly.entity_id
_entity_poly.type
_entity_poly.pdbx_seq_one_letter_code
_entity_poly.pdbx_strand_id
1 'polypeptide(L)'
;MRHTHFLMPLALVSAMAAVQQAYAADDFVVRDIRVNGLVRLTPANVYTMLPINSGDRVNEPMIAEAIRTLYATGLFDDIKASKDNDTLVFNVIERPIISKLEFKGNKLIPKEALEQGLKKMGVAEGEVFKKSALQTIQTELEQQYTQQGRYDASVTVDTVARPNNRVELKINFNEGTAAKVFDINVIGNTVFKDSEIKQAFALKESGWASIVTRNDRYAREKMAASLEALRAMYLNKGYINFNINNSQLNISEDKKHIFIEVAVEEGNQFKFGQTKFLGDALYKPEELQALKIYKDGDTYSQEKVNAVKQLLLRKYGNAGYYFADVNIVPQINNETGVVDLNYYVNPGQQVTVRRINFTGNSKTSDEVLRREMRQMEGALASNEKIDLSKVRLERTGFFKTVDIKPARIPNSPDQVDLNVNVEEQHSGTTTLAVGYSQNGGITFQAGLSQTNFMGTGNRVAIDLSRSETQDYYNLSVTDPYFTIDGVSRGYNVYYRKTKLNDNYNVNNYVTDSVGGSLSFGYPIDENQSLSASVGVDNTKVTTGQFVSTYVRDYLLANGGKTTSMNSYCLVDVPTGETCPPDKVSTYGSAFEGEFFTYNLNLGWSYNTLNRPIFPTSGMSHRVGLEIGLPGSDVDYQKLTYDTQAFLPIGNSGFVLRGYGKLGYGNDLPFYKNFYAGGYGSVRGYDNSTLGPKYASVNLQENQKDDSSPENVGGNALVQFGAELALPMPFKGDWTRQVRPVLFAEGGQVFDTKCNINNSMYGDKGMMINGQTITDVKKYCEDNYGFDLGNLRYSVGVGVTWITMIGPLSLSYAFPLNDKPGDETKEIQFEIGRTF
;
A
#
# COMPACT_ATOMS: atom_id res chain seq x y z
N MET A 1 17.42 -43.13 63.29
CA MET A 1 17.34 -43.18 64.79
C MET A 1 15.96 -42.75 65.23
N ARG A 2 15.29 -43.64 65.96
CA ARG A 2 14.17 -43.51 66.90
C ARG A 2 12.87 -42.96 66.32
N HIS A 3 11.84 -43.78 65.95
CA HIS A 3 10.93 -44.52 66.82
C HIS A 3 10.24 -43.65 67.88
N THR A 4 8.90 -43.52 67.79
CA THR A 4 8.00 -43.97 68.82
C THR A 4 6.56 -44.00 68.32
N HIS A 5 6.01 -45.14 68.46
CA HIS A 5 4.63 -45.53 68.47
C HIS A 5 3.81 -44.84 69.56
N PHE A 6 2.44 -44.83 69.39
CA PHE A 6 1.45 -45.20 70.40
C PHE A 6 0.06 -45.19 69.77
N LEU A 7 -0.52 -46.33 69.40
CA LEU A 7 -1.50 -47.16 70.13
C LEU A 7 -2.88 -46.51 70.27
N MET A 8 -3.81 -47.20 69.62
CA MET A 8 -5.26 -47.24 69.84
C MET A 8 -5.66 -47.43 71.31
N PRO A 9 -6.93 -47.13 71.68
CA PRO A 9 -7.77 -48.28 72.09
C PRO A 9 -9.07 -48.39 71.32
N LEU A 10 -9.34 -49.63 70.97
CA LEU A 10 -10.60 -50.32 70.67
C LEU A 10 -11.43 -50.36 71.98
N ALA A 11 -12.65 -49.88 71.95
CA ALA A 11 -13.82 -50.34 72.60
C ALA A 11 -15.00 -49.36 72.59
N LEU A 12 -16.05 -49.72 71.92
CA LEU A 12 -17.40 -49.81 72.34
C LEU A 12 -18.34 -50.05 71.15
N VAL A 13 -18.43 -51.30 70.76
CA VAL A 13 -19.61 -51.83 70.11
C VAL A 13 -20.61 -52.07 71.13
N SER A 14 -21.66 -51.28 71.23
CA SER A 14 -22.98 -51.76 71.71
C SER A 14 -24.05 -50.72 71.38
N ALA A 15 -25.01 -51.19 70.64
CA ALA A 15 -26.42 -50.87 70.64
C ALA A 15 -26.84 -49.40 70.55
N MET A 16 -27.11 -48.96 69.33
CA MET A 16 -28.32 -48.21 69.04
C MET A 16 -28.88 -48.67 67.67
N ALA A 17 -29.61 -49.68 67.66
CA ALA A 17 -30.71 -49.97 66.80
C ALA A 17 -31.76 -48.89 67.09
N ALA A 18 -31.60 -47.71 66.57
CA ALA A 18 -32.59 -46.66 66.62
C ALA A 18 -33.11 -46.50 65.20
N VAL A 19 -34.21 -47.10 64.89
CA VAL A 19 -35.29 -46.65 64.05
C VAL A 19 -34.77 -45.75 62.88
N GLN A 20 -34.37 -46.35 61.74
CA GLN A 20 -34.63 -45.78 60.45
C GLN A 20 -36.14 -45.67 60.32
N GLN A 21 -36.72 -44.55 60.73
CA GLN A 21 -37.94 -44.10 60.11
C GLN A 21 -37.53 -43.82 58.62
N ALA A 22 -37.85 -44.84 57.82
CA ALA A 22 -38.03 -44.60 56.40
C ALA A 22 -39.12 -43.49 56.34
N TYR A 23 -38.65 -42.26 56.10
CA TYR A 23 -39.52 -41.24 55.47
C TYR A 23 -39.98 -41.93 54.21
N ALA A 24 -41.19 -42.53 54.26
CA ALA A 24 -41.91 -42.92 53.07
C ALA A 24 -41.95 -41.61 52.18
N ALA A 25 -41.26 -41.62 51.14
CA ALA A 25 -41.37 -40.55 50.17
C ALA A 25 -42.83 -40.46 49.80
N ASP A 26 -43.52 -39.40 50.18
CA ASP A 26 -44.94 -39.20 49.96
C ASP A 26 -45.13 -39.04 48.43
N ASP A 27 -45.27 -40.17 47.73
CA ASP A 27 -45.63 -40.26 46.35
C ASP A 27 -47.00 -39.59 46.13
N PHE A 28 -47.08 -38.61 45.29
CA PHE A 28 -48.36 -38.02 44.96
C PHE A 28 -48.60 -37.93 43.45
N VAL A 29 -49.82 -37.87 43.02
CA VAL A 29 -50.16 -37.68 41.61
C VAL A 29 -50.25 -36.18 41.35
N VAL A 30 -49.46 -35.71 40.48
CA VAL A 30 -49.47 -34.30 40.06
C VAL A 30 -50.69 -34.04 39.19
N ARG A 31 -51.67 -33.29 39.69
CA ARG A 31 -52.84 -32.88 38.88
C ARG A 31 -52.56 -31.62 38.07
N ASP A 32 -51.72 -30.73 38.61
CA ASP A 32 -51.36 -29.49 37.93
C ASP A 32 -49.89 -29.11 38.21
N ILE A 33 -49.27 -28.47 37.30
CA ILE A 33 -47.91 -27.93 37.45
C ILE A 33 -48.00 -26.40 37.30
N ARG A 34 -47.50 -25.68 38.30
CA ARG A 34 -47.47 -24.22 38.29
C ARG A 34 -46.02 -23.73 38.34
N VAL A 35 -45.70 -22.75 37.49
CA VAL A 35 -44.39 -22.13 37.50
C VAL A 35 -44.55 -20.63 37.82
N ASN A 36 -43.97 -20.25 38.95
CA ASN A 36 -44.00 -18.83 39.40
C ASN A 36 -42.63 -18.21 39.24
N GLY A 37 -42.59 -16.88 39.07
CA GLY A 37 -41.35 -16.12 38.97
C GLY A 37 -40.82 -15.96 37.54
N LEU A 38 -41.63 -16.38 36.55
CA LEU A 38 -41.31 -16.15 35.14
C LEU A 38 -41.56 -14.66 34.78
N VAL A 39 -40.64 -14.08 34.03
CA VAL A 39 -40.67 -12.68 33.57
C VAL A 39 -40.65 -12.64 32.06
N ARG A 40 -39.85 -13.44 31.41
CA ARG A 40 -39.60 -13.49 29.97
C ARG A 40 -40.11 -14.79 29.35
N LEU A 41 -39.85 -15.89 30.01
CA LEU A 41 -40.26 -17.21 29.54
C LEU A 41 -41.76 -17.37 29.79
N THR A 42 -42.46 -18.10 28.93
CA THR A 42 -43.83 -18.51 29.15
C THR A 42 -43.84 -19.83 29.92
N PRO A 43 -44.89 -20.10 30.74
CA PRO A 43 -45.06 -21.39 31.36
C PRO A 43 -44.96 -22.58 30.39
N ALA A 44 -45.47 -22.44 29.18
CA ALA A 44 -45.38 -23.44 28.13
C ALA A 44 -43.95 -23.81 27.77
N ASN A 45 -43.03 -22.80 27.68
CA ASN A 45 -41.61 -23.05 27.44
C ASN A 45 -41.00 -23.92 28.53
N VAL A 46 -41.39 -23.68 29.78
CA VAL A 46 -40.83 -24.46 30.93
C VAL A 46 -41.42 -25.85 30.95
N TYR A 47 -42.70 -26.01 30.67
CA TYR A 47 -43.35 -27.34 30.61
C TYR A 47 -42.70 -28.28 29.61
N THR A 48 -42.28 -27.77 28.45
CA THR A 48 -41.60 -28.58 27.42
C THR A 48 -40.21 -29.04 27.88
N MET A 49 -39.63 -28.42 28.89
CA MET A 49 -38.29 -28.75 29.44
C MET A 49 -38.39 -29.69 30.65
N LEU A 50 -39.60 -29.84 31.26
CA LEU A 50 -39.78 -30.68 32.42
C LEU A 50 -39.94 -32.15 32.03
N PRO A 51 -39.26 -33.08 32.72
CA PRO A 51 -39.48 -34.53 32.54
C PRO A 51 -40.72 -35.04 33.27
N ILE A 52 -41.59 -34.19 33.84
CA ILE A 52 -42.77 -34.49 34.61
C ILE A 52 -44.01 -33.86 33.95
N ASN A 53 -45.08 -34.60 33.77
CA ASN A 53 -46.34 -34.17 33.23
C ASN A 53 -47.48 -34.21 34.22
N SER A 54 -48.59 -33.49 33.98
CA SER A 54 -49.81 -33.65 34.73
C SER A 54 -50.37 -35.07 34.56
N GLY A 55 -50.68 -35.71 35.65
CA GLY A 55 -51.08 -37.14 35.76
C GLY A 55 -49.97 -38.07 36.20
N ASP A 56 -48.73 -37.62 36.21
CA ASP A 56 -47.61 -38.48 36.66
C ASP A 56 -47.59 -38.64 38.18
N ARG A 57 -47.18 -39.82 38.62
CA ARG A 57 -46.94 -40.10 40.06
C ARG A 57 -45.49 -39.75 40.33
N VAL A 58 -45.23 -38.74 41.14
CA VAL A 58 -43.90 -38.20 41.40
C VAL A 58 -43.46 -38.42 42.85
N ASN A 59 -42.16 -38.58 43.00
CA ASN A 59 -41.48 -38.67 44.29
C ASN A 59 -40.33 -37.61 44.33
N GLU A 60 -39.69 -37.45 45.48
CA GLU A 60 -38.65 -36.51 45.73
C GLU A 60 -37.44 -36.64 44.77
N PRO A 61 -36.93 -37.84 44.40
CA PRO A 61 -35.90 -38.03 43.39
C PRO A 61 -36.30 -37.52 42.01
N MET A 62 -37.53 -37.68 41.55
CA MET A 62 -38.03 -37.21 40.25
C MET A 62 -38.15 -35.70 40.25
N ILE A 63 -38.57 -35.08 41.36
CA ILE A 63 -38.61 -33.63 41.51
C ILE A 63 -37.18 -33.06 41.46
N ALA A 64 -36.24 -33.72 42.12
CA ALA A 64 -34.82 -33.33 42.12
C ALA A 64 -34.23 -33.48 40.73
N GLU A 65 -34.64 -34.47 39.93
CA GLU A 65 -34.23 -34.63 38.55
C GLU A 65 -34.83 -33.53 37.65
N ALA A 66 -36.09 -33.19 37.85
CA ALA A 66 -36.73 -32.08 37.15
C ALA A 66 -36.03 -30.73 37.41
N ILE A 67 -35.67 -30.48 38.66
CA ILE A 67 -34.88 -29.30 39.03
C ILE A 67 -33.52 -29.32 38.33
N ARG A 68 -32.81 -30.47 38.31
CA ARG A 68 -31.51 -30.59 37.64
C ARG A 68 -31.65 -30.36 36.13
N THR A 69 -32.69 -30.90 35.52
CA THR A 69 -32.98 -30.70 34.08
C THR A 69 -33.22 -29.24 33.78
N LEU A 70 -34.00 -28.53 34.55
CA LEU A 70 -34.21 -27.09 34.39
C LEU A 70 -32.92 -26.29 34.61
N TYR A 71 -32.10 -26.64 35.64
CA TYR A 71 -30.79 -25.99 35.81
C TYR A 71 -29.82 -26.24 34.65
N ALA A 72 -29.86 -27.43 34.06
CA ALA A 72 -29.03 -27.80 32.91
C ALA A 72 -29.32 -26.95 31.68
N THR A 73 -30.52 -26.39 31.56
CA THR A 73 -30.87 -25.43 30.50
C THR A 73 -30.06 -24.13 30.59
N GLY A 74 -29.52 -23.80 31.76
CA GLY A 74 -28.79 -22.57 32.02
C GLY A 74 -29.64 -21.30 32.10
N LEU A 75 -30.99 -21.40 32.00
CA LEU A 75 -31.92 -20.29 31.95
C LEU A 75 -32.29 -19.71 33.33
N PHE A 76 -32.02 -20.44 34.41
CA PHE A 76 -32.44 -20.10 35.76
C PHE A 76 -31.27 -19.88 36.70
N ASP A 77 -31.40 -18.91 37.61
CA ASP A 77 -30.46 -18.63 38.67
C ASP A 77 -30.80 -19.41 39.96
N ASP A 78 -32.10 -19.56 40.23
CA ASP A 78 -32.58 -20.38 41.35
C ASP A 78 -33.87 -21.11 40.95
N ILE A 79 -34.04 -22.35 41.46
CA ILE A 79 -35.21 -23.18 41.22
C ILE A 79 -35.56 -23.89 42.52
N LYS A 80 -36.76 -23.65 43.05
CA LYS A 80 -37.29 -24.32 44.20
C LYS A 80 -38.61 -24.97 43.85
N ALA A 81 -38.74 -26.24 44.15
CA ALA A 81 -40.02 -26.93 44.00
C ALA A 81 -40.71 -27.09 45.35
N SER A 82 -42.01 -26.91 45.35
CA SER A 82 -42.87 -27.11 46.52
C SER A 82 -44.15 -27.81 46.09
N LYS A 83 -44.75 -28.56 47.02
CA LYS A 83 -46.06 -29.20 46.85
C LYS A 83 -47.15 -28.30 47.49
N ASP A 84 -48.17 -27.99 46.72
CA ASP A 84 -49.38 -27.30 47.18
C ASP A 84 -50.60 -28.19 46.84
N ASN A 85 -51.05 -29.00 47.80
CA ASN A 85 -52.01 -30.09 47.61
C ASN A 85 -51.53 -31.06 46.50
N ASP A 86 -52.30 -31.19 45.41
CA ASP A 86 -51.96 -32.04 44.26
C ASP A 86 -51.26 -31.22 43.12
N THR A 87 -50.85 -29.98 43.40
CA THR A 87 -50.13 -29.09 42.43
C THR A 87 -48.61 -29.08 42.77
N LEU A 88 -47.80 -29.36 41.80
CA LEU A 88 -46.35 -29.17 41.88
C LEU A 88 -46.01 -27.73 41.46
N VAL A 89 -45.47 -26.95 42.40
CA VAL A 89 -45.13 -25.53 42.16
C VAL A 89 -43.63 -25.37 42.08
N PHE A 90 -43.16 -24.91 40.93
CA PHE A 90 -41.78 -24.49 40.72
C PHE A 90 -41.71 -22.96 40.89
N ASN A 91 -40.95 -22.48 41.88
CA ASN A 91 -40.62 -21.08 42.02
C ASN A 91 -39.23 -20.87 41.42
N VAL A 92 -39.16 -20.13 40.34
CA VAL A 92 -37.91 -19.95 39.56
C VAL A 92 -37.47 -18.49 39.53
N ILE A 93 -36.19 -18.28 39.47
CA ILE A 93 -35.57 -16.97 39.18
C ILE A 93 -34.89 -17.10 37.84
N GLU A 94 -35.44 -16.46 36.83
CA GLU A 94 -34.83 -16.45 35.49
C GLU A 94 -33.52 -15.66 35.45
N ARG A 95 -32.51 -16.20 34.77
CA ARG A 95 -31.32 -15.44 34.45
C ARG A 95 -31.65 -14.34 33.44
N PRO A 96 -31.11 -13.13 33.64
CA PRO A 96 -31.29 -12.06 32.67
C PRO A 96 -30.55 -12.37 31.36
N ILE A 97 -31.04 -11.78 30.29
CA ILE A 97 -30.33 -11.79 28.98
C ILE A 97 -29.58 -10.48 28.78
N ILE A 98 -28.43 -10.57 28.08
CA ILE A 98 -27.62 -9.41 27.72
C ILE A 98 -28.37 -8.62 26.66
N SER A 99 -28.78 -7.40 26.98
CA SER A 99 -29.47 -6.51 26.03
C SER A 99 -28.51 -5.65 25.24
N LYS A 100 -27.33 -5.34 25.79
CA LYS A 100 -26.33 -4.47 25.16
C LYS A 100 -24.95 -4.68 25.77
N LEU A 101 -23.92 -4.61 24.92
CA LEU A 101 -22.54 -4.52 25.34
C LEU A 101 -22.04 -3.09 25.05
N GLU A 102 -21.59 -2.40 26.08
CA GLU A 102 -21.01 -1.06 25.96
C GLU A 102 -19.53 -1.10 26.38
N PHE A 103 -18.65 -0.64 25.46
CA PHE A 103 -17.21 -0.58 25.68
C PHE A 103 -16.78 0.86 25.84
N LYS A 104 -15.97 1.13 26.86
CA LYS A 104 -15.45 2.46 27.13
C LYS A 104 -13.97 2.41 27.48
N GLY A 105 -13.17 3.22 26.77
CA GLY A 105 -11.73 3.32 27.05
C GLY A 105 -10.85 2.40 26.20
N ASN A 106 -11.41 1.49 25.40
CA ASN A 106 -10.68 0.60 24.49
C ASN A 106 -10.19 1.38 23.26
N LYS A 107 -8.91 1.70 23.23
CA LYS A 107 -8.25 2.38 22.11
C LYS A 107 -7.35 1.44 21.31
N LEU A 108 -6.81 0.42 21.98
CA LEU A 108 -5.85 -0.51 21.40
C LEU A 108 -6.53 -1.67 20.68
N ILE A 109 -7.58 -2.24 21.30
CA ILE A 109 -8.30 -3.37 20.73
C ILE A 109 -9.61 -2.85 20.13
N PRO A 110 -9.84 -3.04 18.81
CA PRO A 110 -11.08 -2.63 18.17
C PRO A 110 -12.32 -3.29 18.78
N LYS A 111 -13.43 -2.58 18.79
CA LYS A 111 -14.72 -3.04 19.35
C LYS A 111 -15.14 -4.39 18.75
N GLU A 112 -15.01 -4.55 17.45
CA GLU A 112 -15.39 -5.74 16.70
C GLU A 112 -14.59 -6.99 17.17
N ALA A 113 -13.30 -6.82 17.47
CA ALA A 113 -12.45 -7.89 17.98
C ALA A 113 -12.83 -8.29 19.42
N LEU A 114 -13.18 -7.29 20.25
CA LEU A 114 -13.69 -7.54 21.61
C LEU A 114 -15.03 -8.31 21.58
N GLU A 115 -15.95 -7.89 20.73
CA GLU A 115 -17.26 -8.57 20.56
C GLU A 115 -17.08 -10.01 20.08
N GLN A 116 -16.19 -10.27 19.11
CA GLN A 116 -15.89 -11.62 18.65
C GLN A 116 -15.26 -12.49 19.75
N GLY A 117 -14.35 -11.93 20.53
CA GLY A 117 -13.72 -12.60 21.66
C GLY A 117 -14.76 -12.99 22.73
N LEU A 118 -15.58 -12.04 23.14
CA LEU A 118 -16.64 -12.25 24.11
C LEU A 118 -17.70 -13.24 23.64
N LYS A 119 -18.06 -13.21 22.35
CA LYS A 119 -19.02 -14.16 21.75
C LYS A 119 -18.51 -15.61 21.85
N LYS A 120 -17.21 -15.85 21.65
CA LYS A 120 -16.60 -17.18 21.83
C LYS A 120 -16.70 -17.67 23.26
N MET A 121 -16.82 -16.77 24.23
CA MET A 121 -17.01 -17.07 25.67
C MET A 121 -18.49 -17.16 26.04
N GLY A 122 -19.42 -17.09 25.09
CA GLY A 122 -20.87 -17.11 25.32
C GLY A 122 -21.43 -15.81 25.90
N VAL A 123 -20.73 -14.68 25.63
CA VAL A 123 -21.13 -13.34 26.07
C VAL A 123 -21.39 -12.49 24.84
N ALA A 124 -22.66 -12.44 24.44
CA ALA A 124 -23.10 -11.63 23.29
C ALA A 124 -24.50 -11.05 23.56
N GLU A 125 -24.88 -10.04 22.82
CA GLU A 125 -26.24 -9.52 22.89
C GLU A 125 -27.25 -10.62 22.52
N GLY A 126 -28.29 -10.79 23.35
CA GLY A 126 -29.28 -11.88 23.25
C GLY A 126 -28.95 -13.14 24.02
N GLU A 127 -27.72 -13.34 24.48
CA GLU A 127 -27.31 -14.50 25.27
C GLU A 127 -27.68 -14.36 26.76
N VAL A 128 -27.78 -15.51 27.43
CA VAL A 128 -28.11 -15.58 28.86
C VAL A 128 -26.88 -15.15 29.70
N PHE A 129 -27.08 -14.17 30.55
CA PHE A 129 -26.02 -13.67 31.42
C PHE A 129 -25.81 -14.55 32.66
N LYS A 130 -24.58 -14.99 32.86
CA LYS A 130 -24.13 -15.72 34.03
C LYS A 130 -23.23 -14.82 34.87
N LYS A 131 -23.59 -14.56 36.15
CA LYS A 131 -22.74 -13.74 37.05
C LYS A 131 -21.33 -14.27 37.21
N SER A 132 -21.14 -15.59 37.16
CA SER A 132 -19.82 -16.24 37.23
C SER A 132 -18.92 -15.88 36.02
N ALA A 133 -19.51 -15.46 34.90
CA ALA A 133 -18.73 -15.07 33.74
C ALA A 133 -18.02 -13.70 33.90
N LEU A 134 -18.48 -12.85 34.82
CA LEU A 134 -17.88 -11.50 35.00
C LEU A 134 -16.40 -11.57 35.31
N GLN A 135 -16.00 -12.39 36.26
CA GLN A 135 -14.59 -12.51 36.64
C GLN A 135 -13.75 -13.12 35.53
N THR A 136 -14.31 -14.09 34.80
CA THR A 136 -13.63 -14.71 33.65
C THR A 136 -13.44 -13.71 32.54
N ILE A 137 -14.47 -12.90 32.22
CA ILE A 137 -14.39 -11.83 31.23
C ILE A 137 -13.29 -10.82 31.60
N GLN A 138 -13.31 -10.35 32.85
CA GLN A 138 -12.32 -9.40 33.33
C GLN A 138 -10.90 -9.96 33.22
N THR A 139 -10.65 -11.16 33.75
CA THR A 139 -9.33 -11.79 33.73
C THR A 139 -8.83 -12.03 32.30
N GLU A 140 -9.70 -12.51 31.41
CA GLU A 140 -9.32 -12.81 30.02
C GLU A 140 -8.98 -11.52 29.24
N LEU A 141 -9.78 -10.46 29.43
CA LEU A 141 -9.51 -9.17 28.80
C LEU A 141 -8.24 -8.53 29.36
N GLU A 142 -8.00 -8.59 30.68
CA GLU A 142 -6.75 -8.10 31.28
C GLU A 142 -5.54 -8.90 30.79
N GLN A 143 -5.71 -10.21 30.59
CA GLN A 143 -4.65 -11.06 30.04
C GLN A 143 -4.27 -10.70 28.61
N GLN A 144 -5.25 -10.30 27.77
CA GLN A 144 -4.98 -9.81 26.43
C GLN A 144 -4.12 -8.52 26.44
N TYR A 145 -4.38 -7.59 27.36
CA TYR A 145 -3.54 -6.40 27.53
C TYR A 145 -2.16 -6.76 28.07
N THR A 146 -2.06 -7.71 29.00
CA THR A 146 -0.80 -8.22 29.51
C THR A 146 0.08 -8.83 28.43
N GLN A 147 -0.50 -9.57 27.48
CA GLN A 147 0.23 -10.11 26.32
C GLN A 147 0.82 -9.01 25.41
N GLN A 148 0.23 -7.82 25.45
CA GLN A 148 0.71 -6.63 24.74
C GLN A 148 1.60 -5.73 25.62
N GLY A 149 2.08 -6.25 26.75
CA GLY A 149 2.99 -5.56 27.66
C GLY A 149 2.35 -4.48 28.51
N ARG A 150 1.04 -4.51 28.73
CA ARG A 150 0.33 -3.55 29.56
C ARG A 150 -0.05 -4.20 30.90
N TYR A 151 0.92 -4.25 31.79
CA TYR A 151 0.81 -4.96 33.07
C TYR A 151 0.05 -4.19 34.15
N ASP A 152 -0.22 -2.92 33.91
CA ASP A 152 -1.04 -2.03 34.75
C ASP A 152 -2.45 -1.82 34.18
N ALA A 153 -2.79 -2.55 33.11
CA ALA A 153 -4.14 -2.52 32.56
C ALA A 153 -5.14 -3.14 33.54
N SER A 154 -6.30 -2.53 33.65
CA SER A 154 -7.42 -3.04 34.43
C SER A 154 -8.72 -2.92 33.67
N VAL A 155 -9.57 -3.94 33.82
CA VAL A 155 -10.88 -3.98 33.18
C VAL A 155 -11.93 -4.12 34.28
N THR A 156 -12.94 -3.27 34.26
CA THR A 156 -14.10 -3.38 35.14
C THR A 156 -15.35 -3.66 34.36
N VAL A 157 -16.18 -4.58 34.86
CA VAL A 157 -17.44 -4.92 34.18
C VAL A 157 -18.59 -4.57 35.11
N ASP A 158 -19.32 -3.54 34.76
CA ASP A 158 -20.50 -3.10 35.49
C ASP A 158 -21.75 -3.68 34.84
N THR A 159 -22.72 -4.06 35.67
CA THR A 159 -24.02 -4.60 35.23
C THR A 159 -25.12 -3.60 35.53
N VAL A 160 -25.90 -3.23 34.55
CA VAL A 160 -27.05 -2.35 34.70
C VAL A 160 -28.33 -3.12 34.38
N ALA A 161 -29.19 -3.29 35.38
CA ALA A 161 -30.47 -3.94 35.21
C ALA A 161 -31.39 -3.12 34.28
N ARG A 162 -32.09 -3.81 33.39
CA ARG A 162 -33.05 -3.24 32.45
C ARG A 162 -34.43 -3.92 32.60
N PRO A 163 -35.55 -3.30 32.20
CA PRO A 163 -36.85 -3.90 32.22
C PRO A 163 -36.90 -5.27 31.51
N ASN A 164 -37.86 -6.10 31.87
CA ASN A 164 -38.09 -7.44 31.30
C ASN A 164 -36.93 -8.42 31.50
N ASN A 165 -36.33 -8.45 32.70
CA ASN A 165 -35.22 -9.32 33.06
C ASN A 165 -34.08 -9.28 32.05
N ARG A 166 -33.61 -8.07 31.72
CA ARG A 166 -32.46 -7.81 30.87
C ARG A 166 -31.34 -7.14 31.64
N VAL A 167 -30.12 -7.30 31.15
CA VAL A 167 -28.93 -6.67 31.72
C VAL A 167 -28.13 -6.01 30.61
N GLU A 168 -27.62 -4.84 30.87
CA GLU A 168 -26.61 -4.17 30.05
C GLU A 168 -25.26 -4.32 30.73
N LEU A 169 -24.24 -4.77 29.98
CA LEU A 169 -22.87 -4.90 30.45
C LEU A 169 -22.07 -3.69 30.00
N LYS A 170 -21.52 -2.93 30.94
CA LYS A 170 -20.59 -1.83 30.68
C LYS A 170 -19.18 -2.28 31.02
N ILE A 171 -18.36 -2.40 30.00
CA ILE A 171 -16.97 -2.84 30.13
C ILE A 171 -16.08 -1.62 30.00
N ASN A 172 -15.48 -1.21 31.10
CA ASN A 172 -14.61 -0.05 31.15
C ASN A 172 -13.16 -0.54 31.18
N PHE A 173 -12.37 0.01 30.26
CA PHE A 173 -10.96 -0.32 30.09
C PHE A 173 -10.12 0.84 30.60
N ASN A 174 -9.23 0.56 31.52
CA ASN A 174 -8.05 1.37 31.79
C ASN A 174 -6.88 0.62 31.17
N GLU A 175 -6.48 1.03 29.97
CA GLU A 175 -5.46 0.30 29.22
C GLU A 175 -4.05 0.42 29.81
N GLY A 176 -3.83 1.31 30.76
CA GLY A 176 -2.51 1.52 31.33
C GLY A 176 -1.47 1.98 30.32
N THR A 177 -0.21 1.84 30.66
CA THR A 177 0.93 2.15 29.80
C THR A 177 1.63 0.89 29.31
N ALA A 178 2.09 0.88 28.05
CA ALA A 178 2.88 -0.24 27.56
C ALA A 178 4.26 -0.22 28.21
N ALA A 179 4.63 -1.34 28.83
CA ALA A 179 5.97 -1.51 29.39
C ALA A 179 7.02 -1.50 28.27
N LYS A 180 8.13 -0.85 28.53
CA LYS A 180 9.23 -0.65 27.59
C LYS A 180 10.38 -1.59 27.92
N VAL A 181 11.00 -2.11 26.88
CA VAL A 181 12.22 -2.90 27.03
C VAL A 181 13.36 -1.95 27.40
N PHE A 182 13.88 -2.12 28.60
CA PHE A 182 14.98 -1.31 29.11
C PHE A 182 16.34 -1.92 28.72
N ASP A 183 16.46 -3.25 28.88
CA ASP A 183 17.70 -3.97 28.57
C ASP A 183 17.39 -5.36 28.01
N ILE A 184 18.23 -5.80 27.08
CA ILE A 184 18.23 -7.13 26.50
C ILE A 184 19.61 -7.72 26.73
N ASN A 185 19.68 -8.71 27.60
CA ASN A 185 20.92 -9.40 27.91
C ASN A 185 20.91 -10.81 27.30
N VAL A 186 21.96 -11.14 26.54
CA VAL A 186 22.14 -12.48 25.97
C VAL A 186 23.34 -13.12 26.61
N ILE A 187 23.18 -14.32 27.17
CA ILE A 187 24.21 -15.04 27.92
C ILE A 187 24.60 -16.30 27.12
N GLY A 188 25.89 -16.53 26.98
CA GLY A 188 26.45 -17.70 26.28
C GLY A 188 26.76 -17.46 24.80
N ASN A 189 26.53 -16.25 24.28
CA ASN A 189 26.94 -15.88 22.92
C ASN A 189 28.44 -15.53 22.87
N THR A 190 29.15 -16.19 21.98
CA THR A 190 30.58 -15.93 21.69
C THR A 190 30.80 -15.62 20.21
N VAL A 191 29.97 -16.15 19.33
CA VAL A 191 30.05 -16.03 17.87
C VAL A 191 29.58 -14.68 17.38
N PHE A 192 28.48 -14.19 17.93
CA PHE A 192 27.93 -12.89 17.58
C PHE A 192 28.05 -11.93 18.75
N LYS A 193 28.33 -10.67 18.42
CA LYS A 193 28.33 -9.59 19.41
C LYS A 193 26.88 -9.31 19.86
N ASP A 194 26.71 -8.88 21.09
CA ASP A 194 25.39 -8.48 21.62
C ASP A 194 24.70 -7.47 20.72
N SER A 195 25.47 -6.52 20.16
CA SER A 195 24.91 -5.50 19.25
C SER A 195 24.34 -6.10 17.97
N GLU A 196 24.91 -7.20 17.44
CA GLU A 196 24.41 -7.88 16.25
C GLU A 196 23.12 -8.65 16.56
N ILE A 197 23.10 -9.34 17.71
CA ILE A 197 21.91 -10.05 18.19
C ILE A 197 20.78 -9.08 18.48
N LYS A 198 21.06 -7.98 19.21
CA LYS A 198 20.07 -6.92 19.49
C LYS A 198 19.53 -6.27 18.21
N GLN A 199 20.34 -6.22 17.14
CA GLN A 199 19.89 -5.77 15.83
C GLN A 199 18.91 -6.73 15.14
N ALA A 200 19.05 -8.04 15.33
CA ALA A 200 18.16 -9.04 14.76
C ALA A 200 16.80 -9.10 15.47
N PHE A 201 16.74 -8.72 16.74
CA PHE A 201 15.51 -8.74 17.51
C PHE A 201 14.45 -7.77 16.97
N ALA A 202 13.20 -8.20 16.96
CA ALA A 202 12.05 -7.32 16.65
C ALA A 202 11.81 -6.30 17.78
N LEU A 203 12.09 -6.70 19.03
CA LEU A 203 12.11 -5.82 20.20
C LEU A 203 13.43 -5.07 20.25
N LYS A 204 13.38 -3.78 20.64
CA LYS A 204 14.55 -2.93 20.82
C LYS A 204 14.57 -2.33 22.21
N GLU A 205 15.76 -2.05 22.72
CA GLU A 205 15.92 -1.26 23.93
C GLU A 205 15.40 0.16 23.74
N SER A 206 14.90 0.77 24.83
CA SER A 206 14.41 2.13 24.83
C SER A 206 15.53 3.12 24.49
N GLY A 207 15.31 3.95 23.47
CA GLY A 207 16.24 4.97 23.02
C GLY A 207 15.52 6.15 22.38
N TRP A 208 16.26 7.17 21.96
CA TRP A 208 15.67 8.36 21.35
C TRP A 208 14.83 8.05 20.10
N ALA A 209 15.22 7.06 19.30
CA ALA A 209 14.49 6.63 18.11
C ALA A 209 13.17 5.90 18.46
N SER A 210 13.05 5.31 19.65
CA SER A 210 11.85 4.59 20.08
C SER A 210 10.65 5.50 20.35
N ILE A 211 10.87 6.80 20.53
CA ILE A 211 9.81 7.80 20.64
C ILE A 211 8.92 7.79 19.40
N VAL A 212 9.54 7.61 18.22
CA VAL A 212 8.84 7.56 16.92
C VAL A 212 8.48 6.13 16.53
N THR A 213 9.42 5.19 16.62
CA THR A 213 9.28 3.82 16.11
C THR A 213 8.43 2.91 17.00
N ARG A 214 8.35 3.22 18.31
CA ARG A 214 7.63 2.42 19.32
C ARG A 214 8.00 0.93 19.33
N ASN A 215 9.22 0.60 18.88
CA ASN A 215 9.72 -0.79 18.83
C ASN A 215 10.27 -1.27 20.18
N ASP A 216 10.40 -0.37 21.15
CA ASP A 216 10.72 -0.66 22.55
C ASP A 216 9.52 -1.14 23.38
N ARG A 217 8.30 -1.12 22.82
CA ARG A 217 7.11 -1.61 23.51
C ARG A 217 7.03 -3.12 23.42
N TYR A 218 6.98 -3.73 24.58
CA TYR A 218 6.86 -5.18 24.66
C TYR A 218 5.54 -5.68 24.09
N ALA A 219 5.61 -6.79 23.38
CA ALA A 219 4.48 -7.64 23.02
C ALA A 219 4.99 -9.08 22.90
N ARG A 220 4.18 -10.04 23.33
CA ARG A 220 4.55 -11.46 23.34
C ARG A 220 4.91 -11.97 21.94
N GLU A 221 4.18 -11.53 20.91
CA GLU A 221 4.43 -11.89 19.52
C GLU A 221 5.78 -11.34 19.05
N LYS A 222 6.14 -10.12 19.46
CA LYS A 222 7.45 -9.54 19.15
C LYS A 222 8.59 -10.29 19.85
N MET A 223 8.35 -10.76 21.07
CA MET A 223 9.33 -11.58 21.79
C MET A 223 9.55 -12.91 21.09
N ALA A 224 8.47 -13.62 20.74
CA ALA A 224 8.55 -14.86 19.97
C ALA A 224 9.27 -14.64 18.62
N ALA A 225 8.92 -13.59 17.88
CA ALA A 225 9.60 -13.22 16.63
C ALA A 225 11.09 -12.90 16.84
N SER A 226 11.48 -12.29 17.98
CA SER A 226 12.87 -12.02 18.32
C SER A 226 13.66 -13.30 18.58
N LEU A 227 13.08 -14.26 19.29
CA LEU A 227 13.70 -15.56 19.56
C LEU A 227 13.84 -16.38 18.28
N GLU A 228 12.84 -16.38 17.41
CA GLU A 228 12.92 -17.04 16.09
C GLU A 228 13.95 -16.37 15.19
N ALA A 229 14.05 -15.04 15.19
CA ALA A 229 15.08 -14.32 14.45
C ALA A 229 16.51 -14.67 14.96
N LEU A 230 16.67 -14.79 16.29
CA LEU A 230 17.91 -15.25 16.90
C LEU A 230 18.26 -16.67 16.44
N ARG A 231 17.30 -17.60 16.51
CA ARG A 231 17.50 -18.99 16.04
C ARG A 231 17.86 -19.02 14.55
N ALA A 232 17.14 -18.29 13.72
CA ALA A 232 17.43 -18.22 12.29
C ALA A 232 18.82 -17.65 12.00
N MET A 233 19.26 -16.65 12.77
CA MET A 233 20.60 -16.05 12.63
C MET A 233 21.72 -17.07 12.86
N TYR A 234 21.62 -17.89 13.90
CA TYR A 234 22.59 -18.95 14.18
C TYR A 234 22.52 -20.09 13.16
N LEU A 235 21.30 -20.58 12.83
CA LEU A 235 21.09 -21.64 11.84
C LEU A 235 21.59 -21.23 10.46
N ASN A 236 21.48 -19.94 10.07
CA ASN A 236 21.97 -19.45 8.79
C ASN A 236 23.50 -19.22 8.77
N LYS A 237 24.15 -19.26 9.91
CA LYS A 237 25.61 -19.21 10.06
C LYS A 237 26.24 -20.57 10.39
N GLY A 238 25.43 -21.63 10.27
CA GLY A 238 25.92 -23.00 10.39
C GLY A 238 25.83 -23.64 11.78
N TYR A 239 25.27 -22.96 12.75
CA TYR A 239 25.13 -23.47 14.11
C TYR A 239 23.84 -24.28 14.25
N ILE A 240 23.82 -25.49 13.69
CA ILE A 240 22.61 -26.33 13.61
C ILE A 240 22.13 -26.84 14.97
N ASN A 241 23.07 -27.00 15.92
CA ASN A 241 22.80 -27.45 17.29
C ASN A 241 22.49 -26.28 18.22
N PHE A 242 22.30 -25.07 17.70
CA PHE A 242 21.95 -23.90 18.48
C PHE A 242 20.63 -24.12 19.26
N ASN A 243 20.69 -23.83 20.55
CA ASN A 243 19.55 -23.93 21.44
C ASN A 243 19.40 -22.67 22.30
N ILE A 244 18.15 -22.31 22.57
CA ILE A 244 17.81 -21.30 23.56
C ILE A 244 17.40 -22.06 24.83
N ASN A 245 18.29 -22.07 25.81
CA ASN A 245 18.11 -22.85 27.05
C ASN A 245 17.06 -22.21 27.94
N ASN A 246 17.03 -20.88 27.99
CA ASN A 246 16.07 -20.14 28.80
C ASN A 246 15.82 -18.74 28.20
N SER A 247 14.63 -18.25 28.41
CA SER A 247 14.27 -16.86 28.13
C SER A 247 13.44 -16.31 29.27
N GLN A 248 13.99 -15.41 30.05
CA GLN A 248 13.34 -14.80 31.22
C GLN A 248 12.96 -13.36 30.93
N LEU A 249 11.84 -12.97 31.49
CA LEU A 249 11.30 -11.63 31.40
C LEU A 249 11.08 -11.11 32.81
N ASN A 250 11.88 -10.15 33.22
CA ASN A 250 11.79 -9.50 34.53
C ASN A 250 11.11 -8.13 34.35
N ILE A 251 10.07 -7.91 35.14
CA ILE A 251 9.28 -6.69 35.13
C ILE A 251 9.64 -5.87 36.35
N SER A 252 9.90 -4.57 36.17
CA SER A 252 10.14 -3.64 37.28
C SER A 252 8.89 -3.51 38.17
N GLU A 253 9.09 -3.08 39.41
CA GLU A 253 8.00 -2.88 40.40
C GLU A 253 6.93 -1.91 39.91
N ASP A 254 7.35 -0.88 39.15
CA ASP A 254 6.47 0.14 38.56
C ASP A 254 5.72 -0.37 37.31
N LYS A 255 5.95 -1.64 36.88
CA LYS A 255 5.38 -2.27 35.70
C LYS A 255 5.64 -1.58 34.37
N LYS A 256 6.60 -0.65 34.31
CA LYS A 256 6.89 0.16 33.12
C LYS A 256 8.15 -0.26 32.38
N HIS A 257 9.06 -0.98 33.03
CA HIS A 257 10.31 -1.43 32.44
C HIS A 257 10.43 -2.95 32.42
N ILE A 258 10.99 -3.45 31.35
CA ILE A 258 11.20 -4.88 31.12
C ILE A 258 12.67 -5.12 30.87
N PHE A 259 13.20 -6.13 31.52
CA PHE A 259 14.54 -6.67 31.34
C PHE A 259 14.38 -8.07 30.75
N ILE A 260 14.99 -8.30 29.59
CA ILE A 260 14.94 -9.57 28.90
C ILE A 260 16.28 -10.24 29.04
N GLU A 261 16.29 -11.47 29.53
CA GLU A 261 17.49 -12.31 29.60
C GLU A 261 17.26 -13.57 28.77
N VAL A 262 18.20 -13.85 27.85
CA VAL A 262 18.13 -15.01 26.95
C VAL A 262 19.43 -15.79 27.10
N ALA A 263 19.37 -17.00 27.65
CA ALA A 263 20.50 -17.90 27.73
C ALA A 263 20.55 -18.82 26.52
N VAL A 264 21.68 -18.83 25.82
CA VAL A 264 21.88 -19.60 24.60
C VAL A 264 23.03 -20.58 24.72
N GLU A 265 22.94 -21.65 23.94
CA GLU A 265 24.02 -22.61 23.70
C GLU A 265 24.27 -22.66 22.18
N GLU A 266 25.45 -22.19 21.76
CA GLU A 266 25.72 -21.97 20.34
C GLU A 266 26.00 -23.26 19.57
N GLY A 267 26.63 -24.23 20.22
CA GLY A 267 27.10 -25.45 19.57
C GLY A 267 28.27 -25.21 18.60
N ASN A 268 28.54 -26.18 17.76
CA ASN A 268 29.59 -26.13 16.75
C ASN A 268 29.07 -25.59 15.42
N GLN A 269 29.97 -24.99 14.63
CA GLN A 269 29.64 -24.56 13.27
C GLN A 269 29.79 -25.73 12.29
N PHE A 270 28.79 -25.92 11.44
CA PHE A 270 28.72 -26.97 10.43
C PHE A 270 28.80 -26.40 9.00
N LYS A 271 29.28 -27.26 8.09
CA LYS A 271 29.35 -27.00 6.66
C LYS A 271 28.44 -27.97 5.91
N PHE A 272 28.01 -27.55 4.70
CA PHE A 272 27.32 -28.45 3.80
C PHE A 272 28.23 -29.58 3.34
N GLY A 273 27.74 -30.80 3.48
CA GLY A 273 28.28 -32.01 2.88
C GLY A 273 27.56 -32.35 1.58
N GLN A 274 27.46 -33.65 1.31
CA GLN A 274 26.80 -34.15 0.12
C GLN A 274 25.28 -33.90 0.17
N THR A 275 24.74 -33.52 -0.99
CA THR A 275 23.30 -33.37 -1.15
C THR A 275 22.77 -34.41 -2.08
N LYS A 276 21.78 -35.20 -1.64
CA LYS A 276 21.13 -36.26 -2.42
C LYS A 276 19.66 -35.95 -2.56
N PHE A 277 19.15 -36.14 -3.78
CA PHE A 277 17.73 -36.08 -4.08
C PHE A 277 17.24 -37.51 -4.25
N LEU A 278 16.31 -37.96 -3.40
CA LEU A 278 15.83 -39.32 -3.25
C LEU A 278 14.31 -39.37 -3.39
N GLY A 279 13.76 -40.55 -3.59
CA GLY A 279 12.33 -40.76 -3.81
C GLY A 279 11.99 -40.93 -5.30
N ASP A 280 10.74 -40.65 -5.67
CA ASP A 280 10.30 -40.76 -7.07
C ASP A 280 10.80 -39.57 -7.89
N ALA A 281 11.95 -39.68 -8.48
CA ALA A 281 12.57 -38.66 -9.29
C ALA A 281 11.98 -38.66 -10.71
N LEU A 282 11.06 -37.75 -10.98
CA LEU A 282 10.54 -37.47 -12.33
C LEU A 282 11.55 -36.69 -13.19
N TYR A 283 12.55 -36.11 -12.57
CA TYR A 283 13.58 -35.31 -13.22
C TYR A 283 14.94 -35.97 -13.09
N LYS A 284 15.82 -35.71 -14.04
CA LYS A 284 17.19 -36.23 -14.03
C LYS A 284 17.95 -35.67 -12.82
N PRO A 285 18.87 -36.42 -12.21
CA PRO A 285 19.64 -35.97 -11.08
C PRO A 285 20.35 -34.61 -11.32
N GLU A 286 20.84 -34.39 -12.54
CA GLU A 286 21.52 -33.15 -12.94
C GLU A 286 20.59 -31.95 -12.88
N GLU A 287 19.31 -32.12 -13.26
CA GLU A 287 18.30 -31.05 -13.20
C GLU A 287 17.93 -30.69 -11.77
N LEU A 288 17.91 -31.67 -10.87
CA LEU A 288 17.65 -31.44 -9.44
C LEU A 288 18.86 -30.80 -8.76
N GLN A 289 20.07 -31.24 -9.13
CA GLN A 289 21.31 -30.60 -8.64
C GLN A 289 21.42 -29.15 -9.08
N ALA A 290 20.93 -28.78 -10.26
CA ALA A 290 20.92 -27.40 -10.72
C ALA A 290 20.06 -26.46 -9.84
N LEU A 291 19.11 -27.00 -9.05
CA LEU A 291 18.30 -26.23 -8.09
C LEU A 291 19.05 -25.93 -6.79
N LYS A 292 20.21 -26.56 -6.56
CA LYS A 292 21.04 -26.35 -5.36
C LYS A 292 21.72 -25.00 -5.43
N ILE A 293 21.40 -24.13 -4.49
CA ILE A 293 21.92 -22.76 -4.42
C ILE A 293 23.14 -22.58 -3.49
N TYR A 294 23.72 -23.69 -3.04
CA TYR A 294 24.94 -23.73 -2.20
C TYR A 294 25.89 -24.80 -2.72
N LYS A 295 27.14 -24.73 -2.34
CA LYS A 295 28.18 -25.69 -2.69
C LYS A 295 28.57 -26.55 -1.48
N ASP A 296 29.07 -27.75 -1.73
CA ASP A 296 29.65 -28.58 -0.68
C ASP A 296 30.85 -27.85 -0.09
N GLY A 297 30.97 -27.83 1.24
CA GLY A 297 31.98 -27.07 1.96
C GLY A 297 31.59 -25.64 2.34
N ASP A 298 30.50 -25.07 1.76
CA ASP A 298 29.94 -23.78 2.22
C ASP A 298 29.45 -23.92 3.66
N THR A 299 29.42 -22.81 4.40
CA THR A 299 28.80 -22.78 5.73
C THR A 299 27.32 -23.14 5.61
N TYR A 300 26.85 -24.05 6.47
CA TYR A 300 25.44 -24.45 6.51
C TYR A 300 24.53 -23.25 6.71
N SER A 301 23.38 -23.25 6.05
CA SER A 301 22.34 -22.24 6.18
C SER A 301 20.97 -22.87 6.02
N GLN A 302 20.14 -22.78 7.04
CA GLN A 302 18.77 -23.29 7.03
C GLN A 302 17.90 -22.58 5.98
N GLU A 303 18.13 -21.30 5.76
CA GLU A 303 17.47 -20.50 4.73
C GLU A 303 17.71 -21.08 3.33
N LYS A 304 18.99 -21.42 3.01
CA LYS A 304 19.35 -22.04 1.73
C LYS A 304 18.73 -23.43 1.57
N VAL A 305 18.68 -24.20 2.66
CA VAL A 305 18.03 -25.53 2.66
C VAL A 305 16.53 -25.40 2.34
N ASN A 306 15.84 -24.48 3.02
CA ASN A 306 14.43 -24.21 2.80
C ASN A 306 14.17 -23.64 1.40
N ALA A 307 15.06 -22.79 0.88
CA ALA A 307 14.94 -22.25 -0.46
C ALA A 307 15.03 -23.35 -1.53
N VAL A 308 15.94 -24.33 -1.39
CA VAL A 308 15.99 -25.50 -2.30
C VAL A 308 14.71 -26.32 -2.20
N LYS A 309 14.17 -26.55 -1.00
CA LYS A 309 12.85 -27.20 -0.83
C LYS A 309 11.76 -26.47 -1.62
N GLN A 310 11.69 -25.15 -1.50
CA GLN A 310 10.68 -24.36 -2.21
C GLN A 310 10.89 -24.39 -3.73
N LEU A 311 12.12 -24.41 -4.22
CA LEU A 311 12.42 -24.57 -5.64
C LEU A 311 11.97 -25.94 -6.18
N LEU A 312 12.19 -27.01 -5.41
CA LEU A 312 11.69 -28.35 -5.73
C LEU A 312 10.17 -28.35 -5.80
N LEU A 313 9.49 -27.91 -4.73
CA LEU A 313 8.03 -27.87 -4.68
C LEU A 313 7.45 -27.05 -5.85
N ARG A 314 8.07 -25.94 -6.21
CA ARG A 314 7.67 -25.14 -7.36
C ARG A 314 7.88 -25.87 -8.68
N LYS A 315 9.05 -26.53 -8.87
CA LYS A 315 9.33 -27.28 -10.10
C LYS A 315 8.31 -28.39 -10.31
N TYR A 316 8.02 -29.19 -9.27
CA TYR A 316 7.02 -30.26 -9.34
C TYR A 316 5.60 -29.72 -9.47
N GLY A 317 5.24 -28.71 -8.68
CA GLY A 317 3.93 -28.10 -8.72
C GLY A 317 3.60 -27.45 -10.07
N ASN A 318 4.58 -26.86 -10.75
CA ASN A 318 4.38 -26.30 -12.09
C ASN A 318 4.16 -27.37 -13.18
N ALA A 319 4.62 -28.60 -12.93
CA ALA A 319 4.39 -29.78 -13.80
C ALA A 319 3.08 -30.52 -13.48
N GLY A 320 2.21 -29.97 -12.63
CA GLY A 320 0.92 -30.55 -12.27
C GLY A 320 0.93 -31.39 -10.98
N TYR A 321 2.08 -31.57 -10.34
CA TYR A 321 2.19 -32.29 -9.08
C TYR A 321 1.99 -31.35 -7.92
N TYR A 322 0.81 -30.75 -7.82
CA TYR A 322 0.50 -29.67 -6.88
C TYR A 322 0.68 -30.11 -5.42
N PHE A 323 0.40 -31.36 -5.10
CA PHE A 323 0.50 -31.90 -3.75
C PHE A 323 1.84 -32.60 -3.49
N ALA A 324 2.86 -32.33 -4.30
CA ALA A 324 4.19 -32.83 -4.05
C ALA A 324 4.66 -32.45 -2.62
N ASP A 325 5.32 -33.38 -1.96
CA ASP A 325 5.93 -33.15 -0.67
C ASP A 325 7.44 -33.42 -0.73
N VAL A 326 8.19 -32.63 0.01
CA VAL A 326 9.65 -32.76 0.11
C VAL A 326 10.02 -32.82 1.58
N ASN A 327 10.42 -33.99 2.04
CA ASN A 327 10.96 -34.16 3.36
C ASN A 327 12.50 -34.05 3.35
N ILE A 328 13.05 -33.25 4.28
CA ILE A 328 14.49 -33.04 4.38
C ILE A 328 15.01 -33.78 5.58
N VAL A 329 15.94 -34.69 5.37
CA VAL A 329 16.59 -35.46 6.43
C VAL A 329 18.07 -35.09 6.48
N PRO A 330 18.46 -34.20 7.44
CA PRO A 330 19.86 -33.89 7.65
C PRO A 330 20.56 -35.04 8.34
N GLN A 331 21.74 -35.40 7.87
CA GLN A 331 22.67 -36.35 8.52
C GLN A 331 23.83 -35.53 9.08
N ILE A 332 23.81 -35.30 10.39
CA ILE A 332 24.77 -34.45 11.09
C ILE A 332 25.95 -35.32 11.57
N ASN A 333 27.14 -35.01 11.10
CA ASN A 333 28.38 -35.60 11.62
C ASN A 333 29.04 -34.59 12.55
N ASN A 334 28.95 -34.82 13.85
CA ASN A 334 29.51 -33.93 14.86
C ASN A 334 31.05 -33.94 14.91
N GLU A 335 31.69 -35.04 14.48
CA GLU A 335 33.16 -35.18 14.49
C GLU A 335 33.77 -34.35 13.38
N THR A 336 33.20 -34.41 12.17
CA THR A 336 33.73 -33.71 11.00
C THR A 336 33.13 -32.30 10.82
N GLY A 337 32.07 -31.94 11.56
CA GLY A 337 31.38 -30.66 11.40
C GLY A 337 30.69 -30.53 10.05
N VAL A 338 30.19 -31.63 9.47
CA VAL A 338 29.57 -31.67 8.15
C VAL A 338 28.14 -32.17 8.26
N VAL A 339 27.23 -31.57 7.46
CA VAL A 339 25.82 -31.96 7.36
C VAL A 339 25.52 -32.39 5.94
N ASP A 340 25.28 -33.70 5.77
CA ASP A 340 24.75 -34.23 4.52
C ASP A 340 23.23 -34.07 4.47
N LEU A 341 22.69 -33.72 3.32
CA LEU A 341 21.27 -33.45 3.14
C LEU A 341 20.61 -34.43 2.19
N ASN A 342 19.59 -35.12 2.67
CA ASN A 342 18.76 -35.98 1.84
C ASN A 342 17.39 -35.34 1.66
N TYR A 343 17.08 -34.94 0.42
CA TYR A 343 15.77 -34.43 0.03
C TYR A 343 14.94 -35.60 -0.53
N TYR A 344 13.99 -36.10 0.26
CA TYR A 344 13.04 -37.12 -0.17
C TYR A 344 11.85 -36.45 -0.85
N VAL A 345 11.75 -36.62 -2.16
CA VAL A 345 10.69 -36.04 -2.96
C VAL A 345 9.61 -37.08 -3.20
N ASN A 346 8.39 -36.77 -2.80
CA ASN A 346 7.20 -37.52 -3.14
C ASN A 346 6.32 -36.65 -4.05
N PRO A 347 6.29 -36.91 -5.37
CA PRO A 347 5.50 -36.08 -6.28
C PRO A 347 4.00 -36.23 -6.05
N GLY A 348 3.55 -37.39 -5.58
CA GLY A 348 2.13 -37.74 -5.57
C GLY A 348 1.57 -37.93 -6.99
N GLN A 349 0.29 -37.65 -7.17
CA GLN A 349 -0.38 -37.72 -8.46
C GLN A 349 -0.41 -36.36 -9.16
N GLN A 350 -0.36 -36.37 -10.46
CA GLN A 350 -0.59 -35.19 -11.29
C GLN A 350 -2.06 -34.83 -11.22
N VAL A 351 -2.37 -33.57 -10.98
CA VAL A 351 -3.75 -33.10 -10.80
C VAL A 351 -4.14 -32.04 -11.81
N THR A 352 -5.38 -32.15 -12.28
CA THR A 352 -6.02 -31.22 -13.22
C THR A 352 -7.04 -30.36 -12.43
N VAL A 353 -7.11 -29.09 -12.74
CA VAL A 353 -8.14 -28.20 -12.19
C VAL A 353 -9.46 -28.48 -12.89
N ARG A 354 -10.42 -29.03 -12.16
CA ARG A 354 -11.76 -29.31 -12.68
C ARG A 354 -12.60 -28.04 -12.79
N ARG A 355 -12.68 -27.28 -11.73
CA ARG A 355 -13.52 -26.07 -11.61
C ARG A 355 -12.86 -25.00 -10.75
N ILE A 356 -13.15 -23.74 -11.06
CA ILE A 356 -12.76 -22.59 -10.26
C ILE A 356 -14.04 -21.95 -9.70
N ASN A 357 -14.21 -22.00 -8.38
CA ASN A 357 -15.37 -21.47 -7.67
C ASN A 357 -15.00 -20.16 -7.00
N PHE A 358 -15.80 -19.12 -7.23
CA PHE A 358 -15.62 -17.81 -6.58
C PHE A 358 -16.65 -17.64 -5.47
N THR A 359 -16.21 -17.07 -4.35
CA THR A 359 -17.04 -16.74 -3.20
C THR A 359 -16.60 -15.42 -2.58
N GLY A 360 -17.57 -14.66 -2.00
CA GLY A 360 -17.30 -13.39 -1.37
C GLY A 360 -17.38 -12.17 -2.28
N ASN A 361 -17.57 -12.35 -3.59
CA ASN A 361 -17.75 -11.30 -4.58
C ASN A 361 -19.23 -10.91 -4.72
N SER A 362 -19.75 -10.14 -3.76
CA SER A 362 -21.16 -9.76 -3.74
C SER A 362 -21.52 -8.63 -4.72
N LYS A 363 -20.54 -7.80 -5.07
CA LYS A 363 -20.67 -6.65 -5.99
C LYS A 363 -19.96 -6.89 -7.31
N THR A 364 -18.78 -7.49 -7.26
CA THR A 364 -17.94 -7.74 -8.45
C THR A 364 -18.46 -8.96 -9.20
N SER A 365 -18.63 -8.86 -10.51
CA SER A 365 -19.09 -9.99 -11.35
C SER A 365 -18.03 -11.08 -11.42
N ASP A 366 -18.46 -12.35 -11.55
CA ASP A 366 -17.56 -13.50 -11.72
C ASP A 366 -16.63 -13.34 -12.92
N GLU A 367 -17.12 -12.74 -13.99
CA GLU A 367 -16.34 -12.47 -15.19
C GLU A 367 -15.09 -11.66 -14.90
N VAL A 368 -15.18 -10.66 -14.01
CA VAL A 368 -14.06 -9.81 -13.59
C VAL A 368 -13.00 -10.63 -12.87
N LEU A 369 -13.40 -11.60 -12.03
CA LEU A 369 -12.44 -12.47 -11.36
C LEU A 369 -11.83 -13.50 -12.35
N ARG A 370 -12.67 -14.11 -13.21
CA ARG A 370 -12.22 -15.12 -14.17
C ARG A 370 -11.18 -14.63 -15.15
N ARG A 371 -11.32 -13.41 -15.66
CA ARG A 371 -10.36 -12.82 -16.61
C ARG A 371 -8.98 -12.55 -16.00
N GLU A 372 -8.88 -12.42 -14.67
CA GLU A 372 -7.61 -12.30 -13.97
C GLU A 372 -6.95 -13.63 -13.68
N MET A 373 -7.66 -14.74 -13.80
CA MET A 373 -7.08 -16.07 -13.58
C MET A 373 -6.10 -16.44 -14.70
N ARG A 374 -4.94 -16.97 -14.31
CA ARG A 374 -3.95 -17.56 -15.22
C ARG A 374 -3.97 -19.09 -15.17
N GLN A 375 -4.46 -19.63 -14.07
CA GLN A 375 -4.81 -21.04 -13.99
C GLN A 375 -6.18 -21.23 -14.62
N MET A 376 -6.25 -22.13 -15.60
CA MET A 376 -7.49 -22.45 -16.32
C MET A 376 -8.12 -23.75 -15.82
N GLU A 377 -9.44 -23.86 -15.93
CA GLU A 377 -10.17 -25.11 -15.79
C GLU A 377 -9.75 -26.08 -16.90
N GLY A 378 -9.70 -27.38 -16.61
CA GLY A 378 -9.25 -28.42 -17.53
C GLY A 378 -7.72 -28.50 -17.72
N ALA A 379 -6.96 -27.58 -17.21
CA ALA A 379 -5.50 -27.57 -17.28
C ALA A 379 -4.86 -28.21 -16.05
N LEU A 380 -3.61 -28.68 -16.19
CA LEU A 380 -2.80 -29.12 -15.05
C LEU A 380 -2.66 -27.97 -14.02
N ALA A 381 -2.82 -28.32 -12.75
CA ALA A 381 -2.64 -27.35 -11.66
C ALA A 381 -1.17 -26.91 -11.60
N SER A 382 -0.93 -25.61 -11.64
CA SER A 382 0.41 -25.02 -11.58
C SER A 382 0.49 -24.02 -10.44
N ASN A 383 1.43 -24.23 -9.51
CA ASN A 383 1.67 -23.30 -8.40
C ASN A 383 1.90 -21.87 -8.90
N GLU A 384 2.73 -21.71 -9.91
CA GLU A 384 3.06 -20.42 -10.51
C GLU A 384 1.84 -19.72 -11.08
N LYS A 385 0.99 -20.46 -11.83
CA LYS A 385 -0.23 -19.89 -12.41
C LYS A 385 -1.26 -19.53 -11.35
N ILE A 386 -1.37 -20.33 -10.29
CA ILE A 386 -2.28 -20.07 -9.15
C ILE A 386 -1.79 -18.84 -8.37
N ASP A 387 -0.49 -18.77 -8.07
CA ASP A 387 0.11 -17.61 -7.38
C ASP A 387 -0.03 -16.34 -8.24
N LEU A 388 0.23 -16.45 -9.54
CA LEU A 388 0.06 -15.31 -10.46
C LEU A 388 -1.40 -14.87 -10.52
N SER A 389 -2.36 -15.80 -10.54
CA SER A 389 -3.79 -15.48 -10.47
C SER A 389 -4.13 -14.71 -9.20
N LYS A 390 -3.60 -15.16 -8.05
CA LYS A 390 -3.77 -14.45 -6.78
C LYS A 390 -3.21 -13.03 -6.83
N VAL A 391 -1.96 -12.88 -7.27
CA VAL A 391 -1.31 -11.56 -7.39
C VAL A 391 -2.08 -10.64 -8.33
N ARG A 392 -2.62 -11.17 -9.43
CA ARG A 392 -3.43 -10.37 -10.37
C ARG A 392 -4.73 -9.90 -9.74
N LEU A 393 -5.45 -10.78 -9.05
CA LEU A 393 -6.66 -10.41 -8.31
C LEU A 393 -6.37 -9.36 -7.23
N GLU A 394 -5.27 -9.51 -6.47
CA GLU A 394 -4.83 -8.51 -5.47
C GLU A 394 -4.48 -7.16 -6.12
N ARG A 395 -3.82 -7.17 -7.28
CA ARG A 395 -3.44 -5.95 -8.02
C ARG A 395 -4.63 -5.16 -8.57
N THR A 396 -5.80 -5.77 -8.74
CA THR A 396 -7.01 -5.04 -9.14
C THR A 396 -7.38 -3.96 -8.13
N GLY A 397 -7.03 -4.16 -6.86
CA GLY A 397 -7.43 -3.29 -5.76
C GLY A 397 -8.92 -3.40 -5.39
N PHE A 398 -9.64 -4.41 -5.90
CA PHE A 398 -11.05 -4.63 -5.59
C PHE A 398 -11.26 -5.43 -4.32
N PHE A 399 -10.24 -6.16 -3.89
CA PHE A 399 -10.29 -7.11 -2.79
C PHE A 399 -9.26 -6.75 -1.71
N LYS A 400 -9.68 -6.83 -0.46
CA LYS A 400 -8.82 -6.67 0.73
C LYS A 400 -7.98 -7.93 0.96
N THR A 401 -8.61 -9.08 0.76
CA THR A 401 -7.96 -10.39 0.84
C THR A 401 -8.38 -11.27 -0.33
N VAL A 402 -7.43 -12.04 -0.84
CA VAL A 402 -7.64 -13.07 -1.87
C VAL A 402 -7.01 -14.35 -1.36
N ASP A 403 -7.82 -15.38 -1.18
CA ASP A 403 -7.38 -16.70 -0.74
C ASP A 403 -7.77 -17.75 -1.77
N ILE A 404 -6.79 -18.44 -2.34
CA ILE A 404 -7.01 -19.50 -3.34
C ILE A 404 -6.59 -20.82 -2.73
N LYS A 405 -7.55 -21.70 -2.49
CA LYS A 405 -7.33 -23.01 -1.91
C LYS A 405 -7.77 -24.13 -2.85
N PRO A 406 -6.88 -25.05 -3.18
CA PRO A 406 -7.26 -26.27 -3.88
C PRO A 406 -8.02 -27.20 -2.93
N ALA A 407 -9.15 -27.69 -3.38
CA ALA A 407 -9.97 -28.67 -2.69
C ALA A 407 -9.90 -30.01 -3.44
N ARG A 408 -9.48 -31.08 -2.76
CA ARG A 408 -9.50 -32.43 -3.31
C ARG A 408 -10.94 -32.90 -3.49
N ILE A 409 -11.19 -33.61 -4.59
CA ILE A 409 -12.50 -34.15 -4.90
C ILE A 409 -12.56 -35.60 -4.39
N PRO A 410 -13.58 -35.96 -3.59
CA PRO A 410 -13.77 -37.35 -3.22
C PRO A 410 -13.87 -38.25 -4.44
N ASN A 411 -13.16 -39.38 -4.44
CA ASN A 411 -13.10 -40.38 -5.52
C ASN A 411 -12.49 -39.93 -6.85
N SER A 412 -11.82 -38.76 -6.90
CA SER A 412 -11.09 -38.27 -8.08
C SER A 412 -9.74 -37.67 -7.65
N PRO A 413 -8.73 -38.53 -7.36
CA PRO A 413 -7.46 -38.08 -6.80
C PRO A 413 -6.59 -37.27 -7.80
N ASP A 414 -6.91 -37.35 -9.09
CA ASP A 414 -6.30 -36.65 -10.22
C ASP A 414 -6.94 -35.28 -10.51
N GLN A 415 -7.96 -34.89 -9.73
CA GLN A 415 -8.67 -33.61 -9.93
C GLN A 415 -8.76 -32.80 -8.65
N VAL A 416 -8.77 -31.46 -8.84
CA VAL A 416 -8.97 -30.48 -7.78
C VAL A 416 -9.93 -29.40 -8.21
N ASP A 417 -10.73 -28.90 -7.29
CA ASP A 417 -11.44 -27.64 -7.45
C ASP A 417 -10.62 -26.51 -6.80
N LEU A 418 -10.51 -25.36 -7.45
CA LEU A 418 -9.93 -24.18 -6.85
C LEU A 418 -11.04 -23.31 -6.23
N ASN A 419 -11.02 -23.17 -4.92
CA ASN A 419 -11.92 -22.27 -4.23
C ASN A 419 -11.21 -20.92 -4.02
N VAL A 420 -11.68 -19.91 -4.73
CA VAL A 420 -11.21 -18.53 -4.67
C VAL A 420 -12.15 -17.76 -3.76
N ASN A 421 -11.72 -17.49 -2.54
CA ASN A 421 -12.47 -16.70 -1.58
C ASN A 421 -11.90 -15.30 -1.50
N VAL A 422 -12.74 -14.30 -1.74
CA VAL A 422 -12.34 -12.89 -1.75
C VAL A 422 -13.14 -12.11 -0.72
N GLU A 423 -12.50 -11.09 -0.14
CA GLU A 423 -13.14 -10.08 0.70
C GLU A 423 -13.10 -8.77 -0.06
N GLU A 424 -14.27 -8.28 -0.51
CA GLU A 424 -14.33 -7.03 -1.27
C GLU A 424 -13.98 -5.82 -0.40
N GLN A 425 -13.31 -4.85 -1.00
CA GLN A 425 -13.05 -3.54 -0.40
C GLN A 425 -13.67 -2.42 -1.22
N HIS A 426 -13.71 -1.23 -0.63
CA HIS A 426 -14.15 -0.05 -1.35
C HIS A 426 -13.17 0.28 -2.48
N SER A 427 -13.66 0.22 -3.71
CA SER A 427 -12.91 0.53 -4.93
C SER A 427 -12.99 2.00 -5.34
N GLY A 428 -13.73 2.81 -4.58
CA GLY A 428 -13.81 4.26 -4.75
C GLY A 428 -12.72 4.98 -3.97
N THR A 429 -12.03 5.91 -4.61
CA THR A 429 -11.01 6.77 -4.00
C THR A 429 -11.41 8.22 -4.21
N THR A 430 -11.43 9.00 -3.13
CA THR A 430 -11.55 10.45 -3.16
C THR A 430 -10.21 11.04 -2.76
N THR A 431 -9.63 11.83 -3.62
CA THR A 431 -8.36 12.52 -3.38
C THR A 431 -8.63 14.02 -3.23
N LEU A 432 -8.17 14.59 -2.15
CA LEU A 432 -8.08 16.03 -1.96
C LEU A 432 -6.65 16.34 -1.59
N ALA A 433 -5.97 17.12 -2.38
CA ALA A 433 -4.56 17.45 -2.16
C ALA A 433 -4.32 18.94 -2.37
N VAL A 434 -3.42 19.47 -1.57
CA VAL A 434 -2.86 20.81 -1.72
C VAL A 434 -1.35 20.66 -1.80
N GLY A 435 -0.76 21.18 -2.85
CA GLY A 435 0.67 21.17 -3.07
C GLY A 435 1.20 22.59 -3.23
N TYR A 436 2.50 22.73 -3.16
CA TYR A 436 3.21 23.95 -3.51
C TYR A 436 4.47 23.61 -4.28
N SER A 437 4.67 24.31 -5.39
CA SER A 437 5.94 24.25 -6.12
C SER A 437 6.43 25.67 -6.38
N GLN A 438 7.75 25.84 -6.45
CA GLN A 438 8.35 27.14 -6.76
C GLN A 438 7.87 27.71 -8.11
N ASN A 439 7.41 26.84 -9.00
CA ASN A 439 7.03 27.15 -10.37
C ASN A 439 5.53 27.30 -10.57
N GLY A 440 4.74 26.44 -9.92
CA GLY A 440 3.29 26.39 -10.10
C GLY A 440 2.51 27.08 -9.01
N GLY A 441 3.20 27.68 -8.02
CA GLY A 441 2.54 28.23 -6.86
C GLY A 441 1.77 27.17 -6.07
N ILE A 442 0.68 27.58 -5.48
CA ILE A 442 -0.23 26.67 -4.75
C ILE A 442 -1.08 25.88 -5.75
N THR A 443 -1.09 24.56 -5.63
CA THR A 443 -1.89 23.66 -6.45
C THR A 443 -2.97 23.00 -5.61
N PHE A 444 -4.21 23.08 -6.03
CA PHE A 444 -5.34 22.37 -5.48
C PHE A 444 -5.71 21.22 -6.41
N GLN A 445 -5.86 20.01 -5.87
CA GLN A 445 -6.29 18.84 -6.62
C GLN A 445 -7.48 18.20 -5.94
N ALA A 446 -8.49 17.84 -6.71
CA ALA A 446 -9.61 17.03 -6.29
C ALA A 446 -9.83 15.92 -7.32
N GLY A 447 -9.88 14.68 -6.84
CA GLY A 447 -10.07 13.52 -7.69
C GLY A 447 -11.13 12.59 -7.11
N LEU A 448 -11.98 12.07 -7.98
CA LEU A 448 -12.92 10.99 -7.70
C LEU A 448 -12.62 9.86 -8.67
N SER A 449 -12.30 8.69 -8.17
CA SER A 449 -12.02 7.53 -9.02
C SER A 449 -12.74 6.31 -8.46
N GLN A 450 -13.48 5.62 -9.31
CA GLN A 450 -14.11 4.34 -9.04
C GLN A 450 -13.51 3.31 -9.97
N THR A 451 -12.72 2.36 -9.45
CA THR A 451 -12.00 1.38 -10.27
C THR A 451 -12.79 0.12 -10.60
N ASN A 452 -13.92 -0.09 -9.94
CA ASN A 452 -14.84 -1.19 -10.20
C ASN A 452 -16.27 -0.64 -10.27
N PHE A 453 -16.53 0.17 -11.30
CA PHE A 453 -17.81 0.82 -11.47
C PHE A 453 -18.92 -0.22 -11.70
N MET A 454 -19.93 -0.24 -10.81
CA MET A 454 -21.02 -1.20 -10.82
C MET A 454 -20.60 -2.69 -10.87
N GLY A 455 -19.40 -3.02 -10.35
CA GLY A 455 -18.92 -4.41 -10.34
C GLY A 455 -18.42 -4.96 -11.68
N THR A 456 -18.30 -4.12 -12.71
CA THR A 456 -17.88 -4.51 -14.08
C THR A 456 -16.36 -4.51 -14.25
N GLY A 457 -15.62 -4.01 -13.26
CA GLY A 457 -14.18 -3.79 -13.36
C GLY A 457 -13.80 -2.57 -14.20
N ASN A 458 -14.75 -1.79 -14.67
CA ASN A 458 -14.50 -0.56 -15.40
C ASN A 458 -14.09 0.55 -14.44
N ARG A 459 -13.19 1.42 -14.89
CA ARG A 459 -12.76 2.58 -14.15
C ARG A 459 -13.45 3.84 -14.68
N VAL A 460 -14.01 4.61 -13.76
CA VAL A 460 -14.51 5.97 -14.04
C VAL A 460 -13.73 6.91 -13.12
N ALA A 461 -13.16 7.97 -13.68
CA ALA A 461 -12.43 8.95 -12.89
C ALA A 461 -12.75 10.38 -13.35
N ILE A 462 -12.81 11.28 -12.38
CA ILE A 462 -12.90 12.72 -12.55
C ILE A 462 -11.72 13.33 -11.83
N ASP A 463 -10.89 14.07 -12.54
CA ASP A 463 -9.72 14.74 -11.99
C ASP A 463 -9.85 16.24 -12.22
N LEU A 464 -9.71 17.00 -11.16
CA LEU A 464 -9.77 18.46 -11.15
C LEU A 464 -8.47 18.97 -10.53
N SER A 465 -7.76 19.81 -11.23
CA SER A 465 -6.54 20.45 -10.71
C SER A 465 -6.54 21.92 -11.08
N ARG A 466 -6.15 22.74 -10.12
CA ARG A 466 -6.00 24.19 -10.30
C ARG A 466 -4.74 24.69 -9.63
N SER A 467 -3.92 25.41 -10.39
CA SER A 467 -2.73 26.12 -9.92
C SER A 467 -2.66 27.53 -10.50
N GLU A 468 -1.65 28.27 -10.15
CA GLU A 468 -1.40 29.57 -10.78
C GLU A 468 -1.15 29.45 -12.29
N THR A 469 -0.52 28.35 -12.71
CA THR A 469 -0.13 28.10 -14.09
C THR A 469 -1.07 27.24 -14.89
N GLN A 470 -1.88 26.40 -14.23
CA GLN A 470 -2.71 25.45 -14.97
C GLN A 470 -4.03 25.17 -14.26
N ASP A 471 -5.10 25.26 -15.03
CA ASP A 471 -6.39 24.68 -14.68
C ASP A 471 -6.59 23.43 -15.56
N TYR A 472 -6.91 22.27 -14.97
CA TYR A 472 -7.11 21.00 -15.65
C TYR A 472 -8.32 20.28 -15.11
N TYR A 473 -9.26 19.94 -16.01
CA TYR A 473 -10.45 19.18 -15.69
C TYR A 473 -10.55 17.99 -16.64
N ASN A 474 -10.72 16.80 -16.10
CA ASN A 474 -10.68 15.58 -16.88
C ASN A 474 -11.76 14.60 -16.43
N LEU A 475 -12.46 14.00 -17.40
CA LEU A 475 -13.35 12.86 -17.21
C LEU A 475 -12.82 11.70 -18.05
N SER A 476 -12.58 10.58 -17.41
CA SER A 476 -12.11 9.36 -18.07
C SER A 476 -12.93 8.14 -17.71
N VAL A 477 -13.19 7.30 -18.71
CA VAL A 477 -13.83 6.00 -18.56
C VAL A 477 -12.95 4.97 -19.24
N THR A 478 -12.56 3.94 -18.52
CA THR A 478 -11.67 2.88 -19.03
C THR A 478 -12.27 1.51 -18.77
N ASP A 479 -12.42 0.73 -19.82
CA ASP A 479 -12.73 -0.69 -19.80
C ASP A 479 -11.41 -1.46 -19.98
N PRO A 480 -10.85 -2.10 -18.95
CA PRO A 480 -9.56 -2.77 -19.03
C PRO A 480 -9.59 -4.08 -19.84
N TYR A 481 -10.79 -4.60 -20.13
CA TYR A 481 -10.99 -5.84 -20.87
C TYR A 481 -12.12 -5.70 -21.91
N PHE A 482 -11.94 -4.77 -22.85
CA PHE A 482 -12.85 -4.63 -23.99
C PHE A 482 -12.89 -5.91 -24.84
N THR A 483 -11.77 -6.64 -24.91
CA THR A 483 -11.69 -7.96 -25.50
C THR A 483 -11.21 -8.97 -24.46
N ILE A 484 -11.50 -10.26 -24.68
CA ILE A 484 -11.06 -11.36 -23.80
C ILE A 484 -9.54 -11.47 -23.69
N ASP A 485 -8.81 -11.02 -24.70
CA ASP A 485 -7.33 -10.99 -24.70
C ASP A 485 -6.74 -9.84 -23.88
N GLY A 486 -7.59 -9.03 -23.23
CA GLY A 486 -7.14 -7.95 -22.35
C GLY A 486 -6.81 -6.64 -23.08
N VAL A 487 -7.32 -6.44 -24.29
CA VAL A 487 -7.29 -5.12 -24.93
C VAL A 487 -8.16 -4.17 -24.11
N SER A 488 -7.58 -3.11 -23.60
CA SER A 488 -8.32 -2.05 -22.91
C SER A 488 -8.87 -1.02 -23.90
N ARG A 489 -10.00 -0.39 -23.53
CA ARG A 489 -10.59 0.73 -24.27
C ARG A 489 -10.85 1.87 -23.29
N GLY A 490 -10.40 3.08 -23.66
CA GLY A 490 -10.55 4.28 -22.84
C GLY A 490 -11.21 5.41 -23.60
N TYR A 491 -12.05 6.15 -22.90
CA TYR A 491 -12.61 7.42 -23.35
C TYR A 491 -12.13 8.50 -22.41
N ASN A 492 -11.70 9.62 -22.97
CA ASN A 492 -11.23 10.77 -22.22
C ASN A 492 -11.78 12.05 -22.81
N VAL A 493 -12.26 12.95 -21.95
CA VAL A 493 -12.66 14.32 -22.32
C VAL A 493 -12.02 15.26 -21.31
N TYR A 494 -11.36 16.29 -21.79
CA TYR A 494 -10.65 17.23 -20.95
C TYR A 494 -10.79 18.67 -21.37
N TYR A 495 -10.63 19.55 -20.38
CA TYR A 495 -10.37 20.98 -20.56
C TYR A 495 -9.07 21.31 -19.83
N ARG A 496 -8.18 22.02 -20.53
CA ARG A 496 -6.91 22.48 -19.98
C ARG A 496 -6.66 23.92 -20.33
N LYS A 497 -6.45 24.74 -19.31
CA LYS A 497 -5.98 26.09 -19.48
C LYS A 497 -4.57 26.20 -18.89
N THR A 498 -3.59 26.59 -19.71
CA THR A 498 -2.22 26.81 -19.26
C THR A 498 -1.90 28.29 -19.40
N LYS A 499 -1.40 28.90 -18.32
CA LYS A 499 -0.98 30.29 -18.24
C LYS A 499 0.53 30.31 -18.05
N LEU A 500 1.25 30.74 -19.02
CA LEU A 500 2.67 31.00 -18.93
C LEU A 500 2.81 32.52 -18.77
N ASN A 501 3.51 32.97 -17.73
CA ASN A 501 3.70 34.38 -17.40
C ASN A 501 5.16 34.66 -17.04
N ASP A 502 5.49 35.88 -16.78
CA ASP A 502 6.86 36.38 -16.54
C ASP A 502 7.61 35.67 -15.41
N ASN A 503 6.89 35.00 -14.49
CA ASN A 503 7.52 34.24 -13.41
C ASN A 503 8.13 32.90 -13.85
N TYR A 504 7.97 32.54 -15.13
CA TYR A 504 8.40 31.24 -15.66
C TYR A 504 9.52 31.31 -16.68
N ASN A 505 10.06 32.52 -16.92
CA ASN A 505 11.10 32.72 -17.93
C ASN A 505 10.73 32.16 -19.32
N VAL A 506 9.44 32.14 -19.63
CA VAL A 506 8.85 31.59 -20.86
C VAL A 506 7.90 32.62 -21.40
N ASN A 507 7.69 32.59 -22.73
CA ASN A 507 6.72 33.42 -23.39
C ASN A 507 5.40 33.61 -22.66
N ASN A 508 4.95 34.85 -22.56
CA ASN A 508 3.71 35.22 -21.92
C ASN A 508 2.52 34.92 -22.83
N TYR A 509 1.96 33.72 -22.73
CA TYR A 509 0.73 33.37 -23.45
C TYR A 509 -0.14 32.41 -22.61
N VAL A 510 -1.42 32.36 -22.96
CA VAL A 510 -2.40 31.45 -22.38
C VAL A 510 -2.86 30.48 -23.46
N THR A 511 -2.90 29.18 -23.15
CA THR A 511 -3.57 28.20 -24.00
C THR A 511 -4.82 27.68 -23.32
N ASP A 512 -5.95 27.72 -24.01
CA ASP A 512 -7.21 27.07 -23.63
C ASP A 512 -7.44 25.90 -24.59
N SER A 513 -7.35 24.69 -24.08
CA SER A 513 -7.51 23.46 -24.88
C SER A 513 -8.71 22.65 -24.40
N VAL A 514 -9.58 22.27 -25.33
CA VAL A 514 -10.68 21.32 -25.12
C VAL A 514 -10.44 20.16 -26.07
N GLY A 515 -10.48 18.96 -25.51
CA GLY A 515 -10.22 17.78 -26.33
C GLY A 515 -10.90 16.52 -25.82
N GLY A 516 -10.92 15.52 -26.70
CA GLY A 516 -11.40 14.19 -26.38
C GLY A 516 -10.64 13.13 -27.16
N SER A 517 -10.50 11.94 -26.57
CA SER A 517 -9.80 10.84 -27.21
C SER A 517 -10.42 9.49 -26.92
N LEU A 518 -10.26 8.59 -27.88
CA LEU A 518 -10.52 7.16 -27.78
C LEU A 518 -9.18 6.44 -27.80
N SER A 519 -8.91 5.66 -26.76
CA SER A 519 -7.64 4.92 -26.59
C SER A 519 -7.88 3.42 -26.52
N PHE A 520 -6.89 2.67 -27.03
CA PHE A 520 -6.79 1.23 -26.91
C PHE A 520 -5.41 0.88 -26.34
N GLY A 521 -5.38 -0.06 -25.39
CA GLY A 521 -4.15 -0.59 -24.81
C GLY A 521 -4.10 -2.09 -24.97
N TYR A 522 -2.98 -2.61 -25.45
CA TYR A 522 -2.74 -4.06 -25.60
C TYR A 522 -1.59 -4.50 -24.71
N PRO A 523 -1.82 -5.36 -23.71
CA PRO A 523 -0.75 -5.96 -22.92
C PRO A 523 -0.04 -7.05 -23.73
N ILE A 524 1.24 -6.83 -24.04
CA ILE A 524 2.08 -7.83 -24.71
C ILE A 524 2.39 -8.96 -23.71
N ASP A 525 2.81 -8.55 -22.52
CA ASP A 525 3.08 -9.44 -21.39
C ASP A 525 2.83 -8.69 -20.05
N GLU A 526 3.22 -9.28 -18.91
CA GLU A 526 3.02 -8.70 -17.59
C GLU A 526 3.83 -7.38 -17.36
N ASN A 527 4.82 -7.12 -18.20
CA ASN A 527 5.72 -5.98 -18.07
C ASN A 527 5.63 -5.00 -19.24
N GLN A 528 5.03 -5.39 -20.37
CA GLN A 528 5.01 -4.61 -21.61
C GLN A 528 3.60 -4.34 -22.09
N SER A 529 3.38 -3.12 -22.57
CA SER A 529 2.11 -2.76 -23.20
C SER A 529 2.33 -1.82 -24.40
N LEU A 530 1.45 -1.96 -25.38
CA LEU A 530 1.27 -1.02 -26.49
C LEU A 530 0.02 -0.19 -26.24
N SER A 531 0.02 1.03 -26.67
CA SER A 531 -1.15 1.90 -26.66
C SER A 531 -1.29 2.64 -27.99
N ALA A 532 -2.54 2.82 -28.40
CA ALA A 532 -2.87 3.66 -29.55
C ALA A 532 -4.09 4.51 -29.19
N SER A 533 -4.07 5.79 -29.48
CA SER A 533 -5.25 6.65 -29.31
C SER A 533 -5.43 7.59 -30.48
N VAL A 534 -6.69 7.84 -30.82
CA VAL A 534 -7.09 8.89 -31.72
C VAL A 534 -7.88 9.93 -30.94
N GLY A 535 -7.62 11.20 -31.23
CA GLY A 535 -8.24 12.28 -30.50
C GLY A 535 -8.48 13.50 -31.36
N VAL A 536 -9.26 14.38 -30.76
CA VAL A 536 -9.49 15.74 -31.31
C VAL A 536 -9.17 16.73 -30.19
N ASP A 537 -8.53 17.81 -30.59
CA ASP A 537 -8.13 18.87 -29.68
C ASP A 537 -8.35 20.21 -30.35
N ASN A 538 -9.02 21.14 -29.69
CA ASN A 538 -9.16 22.53 -30.10
C ASN A 538 -8.38 23.40 -29.10
N THR A 539 -7.29 24.00 -29.56
CA THR A 539 -6.42 24.83 -28.72
C THR A 539 -6.48 26.28 -29.17
N LYS A 540 -7.01 27.13 -28.31
CA LYS A 540 -6.97 28.58 -28.46
C LYS A 540 -5.74 29.12 -27.73
N VAL A 541 -4.92 29.87 -28.41
CA VAL A 541 -3.75 30.59 -27.88
C VAL A 541 -4.03 32.07 -27.84
N THR A 542 -3.77 32.72 -26.71
CA THR A 542 -3.89 34.17 -26.54
C THR A 542 -2.60 34.71 -25.92
N THR A 543 -1.96 35.68 -26.52
CA THR A 543 -0.72 36.27 -26.01
C THR A 543 -1.00 37.43 -25.03
N GLY A 544 0.02 37.76 -24.23
CA GLY A 544 0.05 38.98 -23.44
C GLY A 544 0.49 40.23 -24.23
N GLN A 545 0.76 41.33 -23.50
CA GLN A 545 1.28 42.59 -24.00
C GLN A 545 2.69 42.41 -24.58
N PHE A 546 3.52 41.67 -23.86
CA PHE A 546 4.85 41.27 -24.29
C PHE A 546 4.74 39.89 -24.93
N VAL A 547 5.24 39.75 -26.15
CA VAL A 547 5.18 38.46 -26.87
C VAL A 547 6.48 38.28 -27.64
N SER A 548 7.03 37.09 -27.59
CA SER A 548 8.19 36.75 -28.41
C SER A 548 7.88 36.89 -29.88
N THR A 549 8.84 37.42 -30.62
CA THR A 549 8.78 37.54 -32.09
C THR A 549 8.45 36.21 -32.76
N TYR A 550 8.98 35.10 -32.22
CA TYR A 550 8.73 33.74 -32.70
C TYR A 550 7.25 33.35 -32.59
N VAL A 551 6.62 33.56 -31.41
CA VAL A 551 5.21 33.27 -31.19
C VAL A 551 4.30 34.14 -32.06
N ARG A 552 4.57 35.44 -32.12
CA ARG A 552 3.83 36.36 -32.96
C ARG A 552 3.83 35.90 -34.42
N ASP A 553 5.03 35.64 -34.97
CA ASP A 553 5.18 35.29 -36.38
C ASP A 553 4.55 33.94 -36.71
N TYR A 554 4.65 32.97 -35.79
CA TYR A 554 3.94 31.69 -35.93
C TYR A 554 2.42 31.90 -36.01
N LEU A 555 1.85 32.68 -35.06
CA LEU A 555 0.41 32.95 -35.04
C LEU A 555 -0.05 33.63 -36.32
N LEU A 556 0.66 34.67 -36.77
CA LEU A 556 0.33 35.41 -38.03
C LEU A 556 0.44 34.52 -39.26
N ALA A 557 1.43 33.65 -39.35
CA ALA A 557 1.62 32.72 -40.46
C ALA A 557 0.53 31.63 -40.51
N ASN A 558 -0.09 31.28 -39.38
CA ASN A 558 -1.08 30.23 -39.27
C ASN A 558 -2.52 30.75 -38.98
N GLY A 559 -2.85 31.93 -39.51
CA GLY A 559 -4.21 32.47 -39.47
C GLY A 559 -4.62 33.15 -38.17
N GLY A 560 -3.67 33.39 -37.29
CA GLY A 560 -3.91 34.16 -36.06
C GLY A 560 -4.33 35.60 -36.35
N LYS A 561 -5.11 36.18 -35.44
CA LYS A 561 -5.67 37.51 -35.55
C LYS A 561 -5.14 38.40 -34.44
N THR A 562 -5.02 39.70 -34.74
CA THR A 562 -4.73 40.71 -33.73
C THR A 562 -6.05 41.13 -33.07
N THR A 563 -6.10 41.04 -31.77
CA THR A 563 -7.24 41.51 -30.98
C THR A 563 -6.82 42.71 -30.14
N SER A 564 -7.68 43.73 -30.02
CA SER A 564 -7.45 44.83 -29.08
C SER A 564 -7.89 44.40 -27.69
N MET A 565 -6.98 44.46 -26.73
CA MET A 565 -7.33 44.28 -25.33
C MET A 565 -8.08 45.52 -24.78
N ASN A 566 -8.89 45.30 -23.73
CA ASN A 566 -9.77 46.27 -23.10
C ASN A 566 -9.11 47.64 -22.87
N SER A 567 -9.79 48.69 -23.23
CA SER A 567 -9.46 50.07 -22.88
C SER A 567 -9.76 50.33 -21.38
N TYR A 568 -8.85 50.95 -20.66
CA TYR A 568 -9.08 51.42 -19.30
C TYR A 568 -8.87 52.96 -19.18
N CYS A 569 -9.49 53.53 -18.19
CA CYS A 569 -9.31 54.95 -17.96
C CYS A 569 -8.11 55.22 -17.03
N LEU A 570 -7.22 56.16 -17.46
CA LEU A 570 -6.04 56.57 -16.69
C LEU A 570 -6.37 57.41 -15.48
N VAL A 571 -7.65 57.83 -15.30
CA VAL A 571 -8.14 58.59 -14.16
C VAL A 571 -9.38 57.93 -13.57
N ASP A 572 -9.55 58.06 -12.25
CA ASP A 572 -10.78 57.57 -11.63
C ASP A 572 -11.99 58.37 -12.12
N VAL A 573 -12.90 57.69 -12.81
CA VAL A 573 -14.16 58.22 -13.35
C VAL A 573 -15.28 57.88 -12.40
N PRO A 574 -16.10 58.88 -11.93
CA PRO A 574 -17.25 58.62 -11.11
C PRO A 574 -18.20 57.64 -11.79
N THR A 575 -18.91 56.84 -10.95
CA THR A 575 -19.86 55.84 -11.46
C THR A 575 -20.97 56.47 -12.30
N GLY A 576 -20.98 56.16 -13.60
CA GLY A 576 -21.95 56.70 -14.55
C GLY A 576 -21.42 57.69 -15.55
N GLU A 577 -20.15 58.10 -15.45
CA GLU A 577 -19.50 58.98 -16.45
C GLU A 577 -18.62 58.15 -17.39
N THR A 578 -18.46 58.64 -18.63
CA THR A 578 -17.58 58.01 -19.64
C THR A 578 -16.15 58.55 -19.48
N CYS A 579 -15.18 57.73 -19.61
CA CYS A 579 -13.76 58.12 -19.58
C CYS A 579 -13.49 59.16 -20.69
N PRO A 580 -12.81 60.28 -20.39
CA PRO A 580 -12.40 61.23 -21.39
C PRO A 580 -11.55 60.59 -22.49
N PRO A 581 -11.77 60.87 -23.80
CA PRO A 581 -11.11 60.17 -24.90
C PRO A 581 -9.58 60.29 -24.86
N ASP A 582 -9.05 61.36 -24.30
CA ASP A 582 -7.61 61.61 -24.11
C ASP A 582 -7.01 60.90 -22.91
N LYS A 583 -7.85 60.27 -22.08
CA LYS A 583 -7.49 59.49 -20.91
C LYS A 583 -7.77 58.03 -21.06
N VAL A 584 -8.31 57.58 -22.18
CA VAL A 584 -8.47 56.17 -22.51
C VAL A 584 -7.14 55.61 -22.96
N SER A 585 -6.54 54.77 -22.14
CA SER A 585 -5.41 53.95 -22.59
C SER A 585 -5.95 52.60 -23.06
N THR A 586 -5.61 52.21 -24.26
CA THR A 586 -5.86 50.83 -24.73
C THR A 586 -4.67 49.98 -24.34
N TYR A 587 -4.95 48.89 -23.59
CA TYR A 587 -3.95 47.84 -23.49
C TYR A 587 -3.62 47.34 -24.91
N GLY A 588 -2.34 47.09 -25.14
CA GLY A 588 -1.86 46.73 -26.46
C GLY A 588 -2.61 45.57 -27.09
N SER A 589 -2.49 45.47 -28.39
CA SER A 589 -3.05 44.35 -29.16
C SER A 589 -2.46 43.02 -28.68
N ALA A 590 -3.31 42.04 -28.43
CA ALA A 590 -2.92 40.63 -28.23
C ALA A 590 -3.04 39.88 -29.58
N PHE A 591 -2.31 38.78 -29.72
CA PHE A 591 -2.54 37.85 -30.82
C PHE A 591 -3.34 36.68 -30.32
N GLU A 592 -4.33 36.25 -31.11
CA GLU A 592 -5.09 35.06 -30.90
C GLU A 592 -4.97 34.12 -32.09
N GLY A 593 -4.77 32.83 -31.80
CA GLY A 593 -4.88 31.76 -32.80
C GLY A 593 -5.71 30.61 -32.21
N GLU A 594 -6.50 29.98 -33.06
CA GLU A 594 -7.29 28.81 -32.71
C GLU A 594 -6.91 27.69 -33.67
N PHE A 595 -6.54 26.55 -33.12
CA PHE A 595 -6.00 25.42 -33.84
C PHE A 595 -6.77 24.15 -33.51
N PHE A 596 -7.46 23.63 -34.50
CA PHE A 596 -8.15 22.34 -34.40
C PHE A 596 -7.24 21.23 -34.92
N THR A 597 -7.01 20.20 -34.11
CA THR A 597 -6.07 19.14 -34.42
C THR A 597 -6.71 17.76 -34.25
N TYR A 598 -6.60 16.93 -35.27
CA TYR A 598 -6.78 15.47 -35.14
C TYR A 598 -5.44 14.85 -34.76
N ASN A 599 -5.38 14.12 -33.66
CA ASN A 599 -4.13 13.53 -33.21
C ASN A 599 -4.18 12.01 -33.16
N LEU A 600 -3.08 11.38 -33.53
CA LEU A 600 -2.80 9.97 -33.34
C LEU A 600 -1.64 9.86 -32.36
N ASN A 601 -1.87 9.15 -31.23
CA ASN A 601 -0.81 8.84 -30.28
C ASN A 601 -0.55 7.35 -30.28
N LEU A 602 0.71 6.96 -30.43
CA LEU A 602 1.19 5.58 -30.29
C LEU A 602 2.18 5.53 -29.15
N GLY A 603 2.06 4.50 -28.32
CA GLY A 603 2.91 4.34 -27.15
C GLY A 603 3.37 2.90 -26.97
N TRP A 604 4.60 2.74 -26.48
CA TRP A 604 5.11 1.49 -25.94
C TRP A 604 5.66 1.75 -24.56
N SER A 605 5.35 0.85 -23.61
CA SER A 605 5.88 0.92 -22.26
C SER A 605 6.39 -0.45 -21.80
N TYR A 606 7.51 -0.43 -21.07
CA TYR A 606 8.12 -1.57 -20.41
C TYR A 606 8.40 -1.18 -18.97
N ASN A 607 8.00 -1.99 -17.98
CA ASN A 607 8.19 -1.68 -16.56
C ASN A 607 8.43 -2.94 -15.73
N THR A 608 9.61 -3.04 -15.14
CA THR A 608 10.01 -4.11 -14.21
C THR A 608 10.40 -3.58 -12.82
N LEU A 609 10.03 -2.35 -12.51
CA LEU A 609 10.34 -1.75 -11.20
C LEU A 609 9.71 -2.57 -10.06
N ASN A 610 10.51 -2.90 -9.07
CA ASN A 610 10.09 -3.75 -7.95
C ASN A 610 9.07 -3.10 -7.01
N ARG A 611 8.92 -1.77 -7.04
CA ARG A 611 7.94 -1.01 -6.25
C ARG A 611 7.71 0.37 -6.85
N PRO A 612 6.50 0.96 -6.67
CA PRO A 612 6.17 2.26 -7.26
C PRO A 612 6.86 3.43 -6.57
N ILE A 613 7.06 3.36 -5.24
CA ILE A 613 7.69 4.41 -4.44
C ILE A 613 9.08 3.93 -4.03
N PHE A 614 10.10 4.77 -4.29
CA PHE A 614 11.50 4.47 -4.04
C PHE A 614 11.96 3.10 -4.58
N PRO A 615 11.87 2.87 -5.90
CA PRO A 615 12.38 1.64 -6.48
C PRO A 615 13.84 1.40 -6.12
N THR A 616 14.21 0.14 -5.99
CA THR A 616 15.59 -0.27 -5.72
C THR A 616 16.18 -1.15 -6.81
N SER A 617 15.33 -1.72 -7.65
CA SER A 617 15.75 -2.57 -8.77
C SER A 617 14.73 -2.53 -9.90
N GLY A 618 15.18 -2.89 -11.09
CA GLY A 618 14.37 -2.93 -12.29
C GLY A 618 14.55 -1.70 -13.17
N MET A 619 13.84 -1.66 -14.27
CA MET A 619 13.91 -0.59 -15.26
C MET A 619 12.53 -0.24 -15.80
N SER A 620 12.41 0.96 -16.35
CA SER A 620 11.21 1.43 -17.02
C SER A 620 11.61 2.18 -18.28
N HIS A 621 10.94 1.85 -19.39
CA HIS A 621 11.10 2.53 -20.68
C HIS A 621 9.73 2.95 -21.17
N ARG A 622 9.64 4.12 -21.76
CA ARG A 622 8.43 4.63 -22.40
C ARG A 622 8.79 5.33 -23.70
N VAL A 623 8.18 4.90 -24.80
CA VAL A 623 8.26 5.56 -26.11
C VAL A 623 6.88 6.10 -26.42
N GLY A 624 6.80 7.35 -26.85
CA GLY A 624 5.57 7.98 -27.31
C GLY A 624 5.78 8.68 -28.66
N LEU A 625 4.88 8.46 -29.59
CA LEU A 625 4.82 9.13 -30.89
C LEU A 625 3.45 9.81 -31.01
N GLU A 626 3.45 11.12 -31.12
CA GLU A 626 2.27 11.95 -31.35
C GLU A 626 2.34 12.53 -32.75
N ILE A 627 1.25 12.39 -33.51
CA ILE A 627 1.15 12.85 -34.92
C ILE A 627 -0.10 13.71 -35.05
N GLY A 628 0.05 14.96 -35.48
CA GLY A 628 -1.05 15.75 -36.01
C GLY A 628 -1.41 15.21 -37.40
N LEU A 629 -2.65 14.77 -37.55
CA LEU A 629 -3.10 14.11 -38.77
C LEU A 629 -3.48 15.13 -39.82
N PRO A 630 -3.40 14.76 -41.14
CA PRO A 630 -3.86 15.62 -42.23
C PRO A 630 -5.33 16.03 -42.03
N GLY A 631 -5.63 17.29 -42.32
CA GLY A 631 -6.92 17.92 -42.07
C GLY A 631 -7.00 18.67 -40.74
N SER A 632 -5.92 18.64 -39.96
CA SER A 632 -5.69 19.54 -38.85
C SER A 632 -5.25 20.92 -39.32
N ASP A 633 -5.41 21.92 -38.46
CA ASP A 633 -4.85 23.27 -38.73
C ASP A 633 -3.32 23.26 -38.57
N VAL A 634 -2.75 22.29 -37.87
CA VAL A 634 -1.32 22.10 -37.69
C VAL A 634 -0.92 20.63 -37.86
N ASP A 635 0.06 20.41 -38.76
CA ASP A 635 0.65 19.09 -39.00
C ASP A 635 2.01 19.03 -38.30
N TYR A 636 2.18 18.04 -37.43
CA TYR A 636 3.43 17.85 -36.70
C TYR A 636 3.67 16.39 -36.29
N GLN A 637 4.87 16.08 -35.93
CA GLN A 637 5.27 14.80 -35.37
C GLN A 637 6.11 15.04 -34.12
N LYS A 638 5.82 14.34 -33.03
CA LYS A 638 6.54 14.45 -31.77
C LYS A 638 6.88 13.07 -31.23
N LEU A 639 8.16 12.75 -31.16
CA LEU A 639 8.69 11.52 -30.59
C LEU A 639 9.26 11.83 -29.20
N THR A 640 8.95 11.00 -28.22
CA THR A 640 9.51 11.06 -26.87
C THR A 640 10.00 9.68 -26.43
N TYR A 641 11.11 9.66 -25.72
CA TYR A 641 11.63 8.47 -25.06
C TYR A 641 12.07 8.80 -23.65
N ASP A 642 11.44 8.15 -22.66
CA ASP A 642 11.78 8.25 -21.25
C ASP A 642 12.30 6.90 -20.76
N THR A 643 13.41 6.90 -20.05
CA THR A 643 14.02 5.69 -19.49
C THR A 643 14.54 5.94 -18.08
N GLN A 644 14.44 4.93 -17.24
CA GLN A 644 15.10 4.88 -15.95
C GLN A 644 15.42 3.44 -15.55
N ALA A 645 16.54 3.27 -14.84
CA ALA A 645 16.97 1.98 -14.31
C ALA A 645 17.49 2.14 -12.88
N PHE A 646 17.22 1.16 -12.03
CA PHE A 646 17.66 1.11 -10.64
C PHE A 646 18.50 -0.13 -10.40
N LEU A 647 19.68 0.04 -9.86
CA LEU A 647 20.65 -1.02 -9.58
C LEU A 647 21.06 -0.98 -8.10
N PRO A 648 20.74 -2.01 -7.30
CA PRO A 648 21.23 -2.11 -5.93
C PRO A 648 22.73 -2.44 -5.94
N ILE A 649 23.51 -1.71 -5.13
CA ILE A 649 24.95 -1.92 -5.00
C ILE A 649 25.23 -2.91 -3.87
N GLY A 650 25.33 -4.18 -4.20
CA GLY A 650 25.53 -5.25 -3.22
C GLY A 650 24.48 -5.23 -2.11
N ASN A 651 24.87 -5.58 -0.89
CA ASN A 651 24.01 -5.55 0.30
C ASN A 651 24.15 -4.25 1.13
N SER A 652 24.79 -3.24 0.58
CA SER A 652 25.15 -2.00 1.28
C SER A 652 23.98 -1.03 1.50
N GLY A 653 22.83 -1.27 0.82
CA GLY A 653 21.68 -0.38 0.84
C GLY A 653 21.79 0.83 -0.10
N PHE A 654 22.91 1.01 -0.79
CA PHE A 654 23.03 1.99 -1.86
C PHE A 654 22.27 1.54 -3.10
N VAL A 655 21.62 2.49 -3.78
CA VAL A 655 20.93 2.24 -5.05
C VAL A 655 21.37 3.28 -6.06
N LEU A 656 21.90 2.83 -7.18
CA LEU A 656 22.21 3.70 -8.31
C LEU A 656 20.97 3.78 -9.21
N ARG A 657 20.51 4.98 -9.50
CA ARG A 657 19.49 5.28 -10.52
C ARG A 657 20.16 5.96 -11.70
N GLY A 658 19.97 5.44 -12.91
CA GLY A 658 20.22 6.13 -14.15
C GLY A 658 18.92 6.49 -14.83
N TYR A 659 18.80 7.66 -15.44
CA TYR A 659 17.63 8.07 -16.19
C TYR A 659 17.98 8.95 -17.36
N GLY A 660 17.08 8.97 -18.34
CA GLY A 660 17.22 9.80 -19.52
C GLY A 660 15.89 10.10 -20.19
N LYS A 661 15.84 11.24 -20.84
CA LYS A 661 14.71 11.67 -21.63
C LYS A 661 15.20 12.25 -22.95
N LEU A 662 14.66 11.76 -24.04
CA LEU A 662 14.92 12.25 -25.39
C LEU A 662 13.60 12.71 -26.00
N GLY A 663 13.64 13.81 -26.71
CA GLY A 663 12.50 14.33 -27.42
C GLY A 663 12.95 14.86 -28.79
N TYR A 664 12.14 14.63 -29.81
CA TYR A 664 12.32 15.23 -31.10
C TYR A 664 10.98 15.53 -31.77
N GLY A 665 10.85 16.70 -32.31
CA GLY A 665 9.65 17.09 -33.06
C GLY A 665 9.95 17.70 -34.38
N ASN A 666 9.14 17.34 -35.36
CA ASN A 666 9.13 17.97 -36.67
C ASN A 666 7.91 18.85 -36.82
N ASP A 667 8.09 20.10 -37.25
CA ASP A 667 7.04 21.13 -37.45
C ASP A 667 6.15 21.34 -36.22
N LEU A 668 6.76 21.25 -35.01
CA LEU A 668 6.01 21.43 -33.74
C LEU A 668 5.44 22.85 -33.66
N PRO A 669 4.15 23.02 -33.33
CA PRO A 669 3.65 24.30 -32.88
C PRO A 669 4.31 24.66 -31.54
N PHE A 670 4.63 25.97 -31.38
CA PHE A 670 5.42 26.44 -30.22
C PHE A 670 4.85 25.99 -28.84
N TYR A 671 3.54 25.86 -28.70
CA TYR A 671 2.88 25.41 -27.49
C TYR A 671 3.03 23.90 -27.23
N LYS A 672 3.68 23.18 -28.16
CA LYS A 672 4.07 21.76 -28.01
C LYS A 672 5.60 21.58 -27.88
N ASN A 673 6.37 22.65 -27.89
CA ASN A 673 7.83 22.62 -27.72
C ASN A 673 8.26 21.95 -26.44
N PHE A 674 9.49 21.47 -26.42
CA PHE A 674 10.15 20.98 -25.23
C PHE A 674 10.76 22.11 -24.42
N TYR A 675 10.78 21.93 -23.09
CA TYR A 675 11.43 22.85 -22.16
C TYR A 675 12.32 22.06 -21.21
N ALA A 676 13.39 22.66 -20.68
CA ALA A 676 14.28 22.07 -19.69
C ALA A 676 14.77 23.14 -18.69
N GLY A 677 15.29 22.66 -17.57
CA GLY A 677 15.67 23.41 -16.38
C GLY A 677 14.69 23.17 -15.23
N GLY A 678 15.17 23.26 -14.01
CA GLY A 678 14.39 23.12 -12.80
C GLY A 678 14.33 21.70 -12.23
N TYR A 679 13.59 21.59 -11.13
CA TYR A 679 13.38 20.31 -10.43
C TYR A 679 12.66 19.31 -11.37
N GLY A 680 13.19 18.07 -11.45
CA GLY A 680 12.66 17.04 -12.35
C GLY A 680 13.15 17.15 -13.81
N SER A 681 14.05 18.12 -14.10
CA SER A 681 14.74 18.27 -15.36
C SER A 681 16.25 18.37 -15.12
N VAL A 682 16.84 19.56 -15.17
CA VAL A 682 18.24 19.81 -14.84
C VAL A 682 18.27 20.75 -13.64
N ARG A 683 18.49 20.19 -12.46
CA ARG A 683 18.56 20.96 -11.21
C ARG A 683 19.76 21.91 -11.23
N GLY A 684 19.65 23.04 -10.51
CA GLY A 684 20.69 24.10 -10.50
C GLY A 684 20.42 25.19 -11.53
N TYR A 685 19.52 24.96 -12.48
CA TYR A 685 19.00 25.98 -13.38
C TYR A 685 17.54 26.27 -13.06
N ASP A 686 17.09 27.51 -13.29
CA ASP A 686 15.69 27.84 -13.03
C ASP A 686 14.78 27.16 -14.08
N ASN A 687 13.51 27.13 -13.78
CA ASN A 687 12.57 26.33 -14.55
C ASN A 687 12.40 26.85 -15.96
N SER A 688 12.46 25.92 -16.92
CA SER A 688 12.25 26.21 -18.33
C SER A 688 13.19 27.29 -18.90
N THR A 689 14.37 27.52 -18.32
CA THR A 689 15.32 28.53 -18.78
C THR A 689 16.28 28.02 -19.83
N LEU A 690 16.42 26.68 -19.93
CA LEU A 690 17.36 26.08 -20.89
C LEU A 690 16.69 25.91 -22.26
N GLY A 691 17.20 26.59 -23.24
CA GLY A 691 16.72 26.52 -24.63
C GLY A 691 16.78 27.82 -25.37
N PRO A 692 16.27 27.81 -26.63
CA PRO A 692 16.26 28.98 -27.51
C PRO A 692 15.54 30.16 -26.91
N LYS A 693 16.16 31.34 -27.02
CA LYS A 693 15.62 32.62 -26.54
C LYS A 693 15.46 33.59 -27.72
N TYR A 694 14.32 34.26 -27.73
CA TYR A 694 13.97 35.22 -28.80
C TYR A 694 13.55 36.53 -28.17
N ALA A 695 13.84 37.63 -28.87
CA ALA A 695 13.43 38.96 -28.45
C ALA A 695 11.91 39.07 -28.32
N SER A 696 11.45 39.77 -27.31
CA SER A 696 10.04 40.13 -27.13
C SER A 696 9.69 41.46 -27.82
N VAL A 697 8.42 41.61 -28.12
CA VAL A 697 7.84 42.82 -28.71
C VAL A 697 6.82 43.40 -27.75
N ASN A 698 6.95 44.66 -27.38
CA ASN A 698 5.91 45.37 -26.65
C ASN A 698 4.84 45.85 -27.62
N LEU A 699 3.68 45.27 -27.56
CA LEU A 699 2.58 45.58 -28.49
C LEU A 699 1.97 46.96 -28.29
N GLN A 700 2.12 47.61 -27.14
CA GLN A 700 1.60 48.97 -26.89
C GLN A 700 2.39 50.03 -27.65
N GLU A 701 3.69 49.85 -27.73
CA GLU A 701 4.60 50.88 -28.31
C GLU A 701 5.08 50.52 -29.70
N ASN A 702 4.73 49.34 -30.20
CA ASN A 702 5.28 48.74 -31.40
C ASN A 702 6.83 48.76 -31.45
N GLN A 703 7.42 48.79 -30.24
CA GLN A 703 8.86 48.81 -30.04
C GLN A 703 9.32 47.42 -29.60
N LYS A 704 10.48 47.02 -30.08
CA LYS A 704 11.16 45.84 -29.61
C LYS A 704 11.66 46.10 -28.20
N ASP A 705 11.27 45.26 -27.24
CA ASP A 705 11.90 45.21 -25.93
C ASP A 705 13.04 44.18 -25.99
N ASP A 706 14.24 44.70 -26.23
CA ASP A 706 15.43 43.86 -26.35
C ASP A 706 16.05 43.50 -24.98
N SER A 707 15.47 43.98 -23.89
CA SER A 707 16.03 43.87 -22.55
C SER A 707 15.90 42.51 -21.89
N SER A 708 14.96 41.66 -22.34
CA SER A 708 14.70 40.34 -21.74
C SER A 708 14.21 39.36 -22.82
N PRO A 709 15.12 38.66 -23.50
CA PRO A 709 14.73 37.64 -24.45
C PRO A 709 14.07 36.45 -23.73
N GLU A 710 12.92 36.02 -24.23
CA GLU A 710 12.08 34.98 -23.66
C GLU A 710 12.44 33.61 -24.24
N ASN A 711 12.41 32.58 -23.37
CA ASN A 711 12.56 31.20 -23.80
C ASN A 711 11.28 30.69 -24.48
N VAL A 712 11.41 30.20 -25.69
CA VAL A 712 10.30 29.65 -26.48
C VAL A 712 10.26 28.14 -26.52
N GLY A 713 11.19 27.52 -25.81
CA GLY A 713 11.42 26.08 -25.93
C GLY A 713 12.06 25.70 -27.25
N GLY A 714 12.13 24.44 -27.58
CA GLY A 714 12.68 23.95 -28.82
C GLY A 714 12.06 22.63 -29.28
N ASN A 715 12.45 22.20 -30.47
CA ASN A 715 11.91 20.99 -31.07
C ASN A 715 12.71 19.73 -30.75
N ALA A 716 13.85 19.84 -30.07
CA ALA A 716 14.59 18.67 -29.62
C ALA A 716 15.03 18.80 -28.14
N LEU A 717 15.01 17.70 -27.43
CA LEU A 717 15.37 17.60 -25.99
C LEU A 717 16.34 16.45 -25.80
N VAL A 718 17.41 16.72 -25.07
CA VAL A 718 18.28 15.70 -24.50
C VAL A 718 18.42 15.97 -23.02
N GLN A 719 18.12 14.99 -22.20
CA GLN A 719 18.24 15.06 -20.75
C GLN A 719 18.68 13.70 -20.20
N PHE A 720 19.60 13.70 -19.26
CA PHE A 720 20.06 12.50 -18.61
C PHE A 720 20.56 12.81 -17.20
N GLY A 721 20.63 11.79 -16.36
CA GLY A 721 21.15 11.93 -15.02
C GLY A 721 21.45 10.61 -14.36
N ALA A 722 22.24 10.70 -13.32
CA ALA A 722 22.54 9.61 -12.41
C ALA A 722 22.32 10.08 -10.97
N GLU A 723 21.70 9.23 -10.16
CA GLU A 723 21.47 9.49 -8.74
C GLU A 723 21.96 8.29 -7.94
N LEU A 724 22.76 8.54 -6.92
CA LEU A 724 23.15 7.56 -5.92
C LEU A 724 22.29 7.79 -4.66
N ALA A 725 21.31 6.92 -4.46
CA ALA A 725 20.54 6.91 -3.22
C ALA A 725 21.37 6.32 -2.08
N LEU A 726 21.45 7.07 -1.00
CA LEU A 726 22.24 6.71 0.17
C LEU A 726 21.39 5.95 1.18
N PRO A 727 21.92 4.92 1.84
CA PRO A 727 21.23 4.28 2.95
C PRO A 727 21.13 5.26 4.12
N MET A 728 19.98 5.26 4.78
CA MET A 728 19.83 6.06 6.00
C MET A 728 20.73 5.49 7.10
N PRO A 729 21.52 6.33 7.78
CA PRO A 729 22.43 5.88 8.85
C PRO A 729 21.65 5.45 10.12
N PHE A 730 20.37 5.74 10.18
CA PHE A 730 19.48 5.43 11.28
C PHE A 730 18.51 4.30 10.90
N LYS A 731 18.06 3.53 11.90
CA LYS A 731 17.06 2.46 11.71
C LYS A 731 15.72 2.90 12.30
N GLY A 732 14.64 2.69 11.57
CA GLY A 732 13.27 3.01 11.99
C GLY A 732 12.33 3.05 10.80
N ASP A 733 11.02 2.90 11.01
CA ASP A 733 10.04 2.87 9.93
C ASP A 733 10.00 4.19 9.13
N TRP A 734 10.27 5.33 9.77
CA TRP A 734 10.35 6.62 9.11
C TRP A 734 11.50 6.71 8.09
N THR A 735 12.58 5.93 8.26
CA THR A 735 13.72 5.93 7.33
C THR A 735 13.36 5.34 5.97
N ARG A 736 12.27 4.55 5.91
CA ARG A 736 11.71 4.05 4.64
C ARG A 736 10.98 5.13 3.85
N GLN A 737 10.67 6.25 4.50
CA GLN A 737 9.97 7.40 3.91
C GLN A 737 10.93 8.49 3.45
N VAL A 738 12.22 8.39 3.77
CA VAL A 738 13.24 9.41 3.45
C VAL A 738 14.32 8.80 2.56
N ARG A 739 14.64 9.51 1.48
CA ARG A 739 15.67 9.08 0.51
C ARG A 739 16.63 10.23 0.21
N PRO A 740 17.80 10.28 0.85
CA PRO A 740 18.87 11.18 0.45
C PRO A 740 19.56 10.66 -0.81
N VAL A 741 19.97 11.60 -1.68
CA VAL A 741 20.61 11.28 -2.96
C VAL A 741 21.78 12.22 -3.23
N LEU A 742 22.81 11.70 -3.89
CA LEU A 742 23.79 12.48 -4.64
C LEU A 742 23.42 12.37 -6.11
N PHE A 743 23.50 13.46 -6.86
CA PHE A 743 23.13 13.43 -8.26
C PHE A 743 24.11 14.17 -9.16
N ALA A 744 24.14 13.75 -10.42
CA ALA A 744 24.73 14.44 -11.54
C ALA A 744 23.76 14.41 -12.70
N GLU A 745 23.45 15.55 -13.25
CA GLU A 745 22.45 15.73 -14.31
C GLU A 745 23.03 16.52 -15.47
N GLY A 746 22.47 16.31 -16.66
CA GLY A 746 22.78 17.12 -17.83
C GLY A 746 21.61 17.16 -18.80
N GLY A 747 21.50 18.25 -19.51
CA GLY A 747 20.45 18.38 -20.50
C GLY A 747 20.44 19.73 -21.20
N GLN A 748 19.71 19.78 -22.28
CA GLN A 748 19.48 20.98 -23.06
C GLN A 748 18.27 20.77 -23.99
N VAL A 749 17.64 21.87 -24.33
CA VAL A 749 16.67 21.96 -25.41
C VAL A 749 17.31 22.64 -26.60
N PHE A 750 17.08 22.11 -27.79
CA PHE A 750 17.66 22.57 -29.03
C PHE A 750 16.57 23.03 -29.98
N ASP A 751 16.92 24.00 -30.86
CA ASP A 751 16.20 24.30 -32.10
C ASP A 751 17.01 23.79 -33.30
N THR A 752 16.60 22.65 -33.85
CA THR A 752 17.35 22.01 -34.95
C THR A 752 17.20 22.71 -36.30
N LYS A 753 16.25 23.65 -36.39
CA LYS A 753 15.97 24.38 -37.66
C LYS A 753 16.48 25.80 -37.63
N CYS A 754 16.50 26.44 -36.46
CA CYS A 754 16.83 27.87 -36.29
C CYS A 754 16.21 28.74 -37.39
N ASN A 755 14.93 28.52 -37.63
CA ASN A 755 14.23 29.16 -38.76
C ASN A 755 13.85 30.61 -38.42
N ILE A 756 14.85 31.49 -38.36
CA ILE A 756 14.75 32.89 -37.94
C ILE A 756 15.01 33.78 -39.14
N ASN A 757 14.15 34.77 -39.31
CA ASN A 757 14.36 35.81 -40.27
C ASN A 757 15.08 37.02 -39.62
N ASN A 758 16.38 37.18 -39.88
CA ASN A 758 17.19 38.27 -39.33
C ASN A 758 16.62 39.65 -39.59
N SER A 759 15.92 39.86 -40.74
CA SER A 759 15.32 41.15 -41.06
C SER A 759 14.29 41.66 -40.06
N MET A 760 13.71 40.74 -39.25
CA MET A 760 12.75 41.08 -38.19
C MET A 760 13.40 41.81 -37.00
N TYR A 761 14.70 41.64 -36.82
CA TYR A 761 15.47 42.27 -35.73
C TYR A 761 16.05 43.63 -36.14
N GLY A 762 16.01 43.97 -37.44
CA GLY A 762 16.54 45.23 -37.99
C GLY A 762 18.03 45.39 -37.69
N ASP A 763 18.53 46.62 -37.85
CA ASP A 763 19.95 46.95 -37.61
C ASP A 763 20.34 46.91 -36.13
N LYS A 764 19.37 46.87 -35.20
CA LYS A 764 19.60 46.87 -33.75
C LYS A 764 19.90 45.48 -33.22
N GLY A 765 19.53 44.40 -33.95
CA GLY A 765 19.72 43.02 -33.45
C GLY A 765 18.92 42.64 -32.21
N MET A 766 19.33 41.60 -31.57
CA MET A 766 18.79 41.08 -30.27
C MET A 766 19.82 41.35 -29.18
N MET A 767 19.41 41.86 -28.02
CA MET A 767 20.29 42.08 -26.89
C MET A 767 20.24 40.91 -25.92
N ILE A 768 21.37 40.27 -25.68
CA ILE A 768 21.52 39.20 -24.66
C ILE A 768 22.67 39.60 -23.73
N ASN A 769 22.41 39.74 -22.46
CA ASN A 769 23.39 40.12 -21.41
C ASN A 769 24.23 41.35 -21.79
N GLY A 770 23.59 42.36 -22.40
CA GLY A 770 24.25 43.59 -22.82
C GLY A 770 25.08 43.50 -24.12
N GLN A 771 25.06 42.35 -24.79
CA GLN A 771 25.67 42.16 -26.10
C GLN A 771 24.62 42.23 -27.22
N THR A 772 24.86 43.01 -28.26
CA THR A 772 23.98 43.11 -29.41
C THR A 772 24.31 42.01 -30.42
N ILE A 773 23.35 41.14 -30.71
CA ILE A 773 23.41 40.05 -31.67
C ILE A 773 22.72 40.49 -32.96
N THR A 774 23.48 40.80 -33.99
CA THR A 774 22.96 41.27 -35.29
C THR A 774 22.54 40.09 -36.19
N ASP A 775 23.25 38.95 -36.10
CA ASP A 775 22.87 37.72 -36.82
C ASP A 775 22.26 36.72 -35.82
N VAL A 776 20.96 36.88 -35.57
CA VAL A 776 20.21 36.07 -34.63
C VAL A 776 20.07 34.61 -35.08
N LYS A 777 20.01 34.38 -36.41
CA LYS A 777 19.99 33.04 -36.98
C LYS A 777 21.27 32.28 -36.67
N LYS A 778 22.42 32.90 -36.97
CA LYS A 778 23.73 32.32 -36.67
C LYS A 778 23.91 32.11 -35.17
N TYR A 779 23.47 33.07 -34.36
CA TYR A 779 23.50 32.91 -32.90
C TYR A 779 22.67 31.71 -32.42
N CYS A 780 21.50 31.51 -33.01
CA CYS A 780 20.69 30.32 -32.71
C CYS A 780 21.42 29.02 -33.10
N GLU A 781 21.95 28.96 -34.32
CA GLU A 781 22.70 27.79 -34.83
C GLU A 781 23.89 27.46 -33.94
N ASP A 782 24.66 28.49 -33.51
CA ASP A 782 25.87 28.32 -32.70
C ASP A 782 25.56 27.95 -31.22
N ASN A 783 24.45 28.42 -30.62
CA ASN A 783 24.15 28.27 -29.19
C ASN A 783 22.99 27.32 -28.88
N TYR A 784 22.07 27.18 -29.82
CA TYR A 784 20.84 26.36 -29.61
C TYR A 784 20.64 25.29 -30.68
N GLY A 785 21.45 25.31 -31.78
CA GLY A 785 21.56 24.21 -32.74
C GLY A 785 22.01 22.93 -32.02
N PHE A 786 21.72 21.76 -32.62
CA PHE A 786 22.07 20.46 -32.02
C PHE A 786 23.60 20.30 -31.92
N ASP A 787 24.15 20.65 -30.78
CA ASP A 787 25.54 20.41 -30.40
C ASP A 787 25.61 19.93 -28.97
N LEU A 788 26.22 18.77 -28.75
CA LEU A 788 26.42 18.20 -27.42
C LEU A 788 27.37 19.04 -26.54
N GLY A 789 28.19 19.92 -27.14
CA GLY A 789 28.99 20.93 -26.42
C GLY A 789 28.14 22.01 -25.73
N ASN A 790 26.90 22.16 -26.13
CA ASN A 790 25.93 23.09 -25.54
C ASN A 790 25.11 22.48 -24.39
N LEU A 791 25.35 21.24 -24.00
CA LEU A 791 24.70 20.64 -22.84
C LEU A 791 25.08 21.36 -21.55
N ARG A 792 24.10 21.63 -20.71
CA ARG A 792 24.27 22.11 -19.33
C ARG A 792 24.36 20.94 -18.38
N TYR A 793 25.17 21.07 -17.35
CA TYR A 793 25.38 20.02 -16.34
C TYR A 793 25.17 20.60 -14.96
N SER A 794 24.80 19.76 -14.04
CA SER A 794 24.77 20.06 -12.61
C SER A 794 25.13 18.86 -11.77
N VAL A 795 25.68 19.12 -10.59
CA VAL A 795 25.93 18.12 -9.55
C VAL A 795 25.38 18.64 -8.25
N GLY A 796 24.93 17.76 -7.39
CA GLY A 796 24.34 18.22 -6.15
C GLY A 796 23.91 17.11 -5.20
N VAL A 797 23.23 17.55 -4.16
CA VAL A 797 22.64 16.70 -3.12
C VAL A 797 21.14 16.95 -3.03
N GLY A 798 20.38 15.94 -2.71
CA GLY A 798 18.92 16.06 -2.55
C GLY A 798 18.40 15.14 -1.48
N VAL A 799 17.22 15.45 -1.01
CA VAL A 799 16.45 14.58 -0.11
C VAL A 799 14.98 14.60 -0.49
N THR A 800 14.38 13.43 -0.54
CA THR A 800 12.93 13.28 -0.71
C THR A 800 12.38 12.60 0.53
N TRP A 801 11.35 13.20 1.11
CA TRP A 801 10.65 12.69 2.28
C TRP A 801 9.15 12.52 1.98
N ILE A 802 8.64 11.29 2.10
CA ILE A 802 7.20 11.01 1.95
C ILE A 802 6.50 11.40 3.24
N THR A 803 5.72 12.47 3.19
CA THR A 803 4.93 12.97 4.33
C THR A 803 3.45 12.61 4.16
N MET A 804 2.64 12.90 5.18
CA MET A 804 1.18 12.72 5.10
C MET A 804 0.50 13.61 4.06
N ILE A 805 1.12 14.75 3.72
CA ILE A 805 0.62 15.70 2.71
C ILE A 805 1.22 15.45 1.33
N GLY A 806 2.02 14.40 1.18
CA GLY A 806 2.71 14.05 -0.05
C GLY A 806 4.24 14.12 0.07
N PRO A 807 4.97 13.85 -1.03
CA PRO A 807 6.42 13.95 -1.02
C PRO A 807 6.88 15.40 -0.88
N LEU A 808 7.85 15.61 0.00
CA LEU A 808 8.63 16.83 0.14
C LEU A 808 10.01 16.56 -0.45
N SER A 809 10.40 17.33 -1.44
CA SER A 809 11.70 17.22 -2.08
C SER A 809 12.46 18.53 -1.96
N LEU A 810 13.72 18.43 -1.56
CA LEU A 810 14.66 19.56 -1.45
C LEU A 810 15.97 19.14 -2.14
N SER A 811 16.54 20.05 -2.93
CA SER A 811 17.84 19.84 -3.55
C SER A 811 18.70 21.10 -3.49
N TYR A 812 20.01 20.87 -3.38
CA TYR A 812 21.04 21.87 -3.55
C TYR A 812 21.96 21.42 -4.69
N ALA A 813 22.02 22.23 -5.76
CA ALA A 813 22.69 21.89 -6.99
C ALA A 813 23.69 22.98 -7.40
N PHE A 814 24.84 22.55 -7.90
CA PHE A 814 25.83 23.43 -8.49
C PHE A 814 25.72 23.34 -10.03
N PRO A 815 25.29 24.41 -10.71
CA PRO A 815 25.29 24.45 -12.16
C PRO A 815 26.73 24.48 -12.70
N LEU A 816 26.92 23.73 -13.78
CA LEU A 816 28.19 23.65 -14.50
C LEU A 816 27.92 23.96 -15.97
N ASN A 817 28.86 24.60 -16.65
CA ASN A 817 28.72 24.95 -18.07
C ASN A 817 27.49 25.85 -18.37
N ASP A 818 27.20 26.81 -17.49
CA ASP A 818 26.23 27.86 -17.76
C ASP A 818 26.66 28.77 -18.94
N LYS A 819 25.69 29.24 -19.69
CA LYS A 819 25.87 30.09 -20.85
C LYS A 819 25.17 31.43 -20.63
N PRO A 820 25.55 32.47 -21.37
CA PRO A 820 24.85 33.74 -21.33
C PRO A 820 23.35 33.58 -21.60
N GLY A 821 22.54 34.10 -20.69
CA GLY A 821 21.08 33.98 -20.74
C GLY A 821 20.50 32.77 -19.94
N ASP A 822 21.31 31.87 -19.43
CA ASP A 822 20.85 30.85 -18.51
C ASP A 822 20.59 31.47 -17.13
N GLU A 823 19.53 31.06 -16.49
CA GLU A 823 19.21 31.48 -15.11
C GLU A 823 19.47 30.31 -14.17
N THR A 824 20.30 30.56 -13.17
CA THR A 824 20.70 29.55 -12.20
C THR A 824 19.88 29.67 -10.91
N LYS A 825 19.55 28.52 -10.31
CA LYS A 825 18.84 28.43 -9.04
C LYS A 825 19.33 27.22 -8.25
N GLU A 826 20.24 27.46 -7.34
CA GLU A 826 20.92 26.39 -6.62
C GLU A 826 20.00 25.61 -5.67
N ILE A 827 19.10 26.29 -4.95
CA ILE A 827 18.19 25.68 -4.02
C ILE A 827 16.81 25.53 -4.66
N GLN A 828 16.34 24.30 -4.73
CA GLN A 828 15.03 24.00 -5.31
C GLN A 828 14.26 23.08 -4.37
N PHE A 829 12.96 23.33 -4.20
CA PHE A 829 12.09 22.51 -3.38
C PHE A 829 10.70 22.34 -3.99
N GLU A 830 10.05 21.25 -3.64
CA GLU A 830 8.71 20.91 -4.10
C GLU A 830 7.95 20.12 -3.03
N ILE A 831 6.65 20.35 -2.86
CA ILE A 831 5.81 19.72 -1.85
C ILE A 831 4.54 19.17 -2.52
N GLY A 832 4.18 17.91 -2.25
CA GLY A 832 2.89 17.34 -2.63
C GLY A 832 2.76 16.86 -4.07
N ARG A 833 3.82 16.91 -4.86
CA ARG A 833 3.81 16.36 -6.23
C ARG A 833 4.39 14.95 -6.23
N THR A 834 3.63 13.98 -6.75
CA THR A 834 4.12 12.61 -6.99
C THR A 834 4.89 12.57 -8.32
N PHE A 835 6.06 11.98 -8.30
CA PHE A 835 6.92 11.78 -9.48
C PHE A 835 6.44 10.62 -10.35
#